data_b8014715822d1da6b27d5f89b0ba96cf
#
_entry.id   b8014715822d1da6b27d5f89b0ba96cf
#
_cell.length_a   1.000
_cell.length_b   1.000
_cell.length_c   1.000
_cell.angle_alpha   90.00
_cell.angle_beta   90.00
_cell.angle_gamma   90.00
#
_symmetry.space_group_name_H-M   'P 1'
#
loop_
_entity.id
_entity.type
_entity.pdbx_description
1 polymer ?
#
loop_
_entity_poly.entity_id
_entity_poly.type
_entity_poly.pdbx_seq_one_letter_code
_entity_poly.pdbx_strand_id
1 'polypeptide(L)'
;MSQQGLLEEMSEWTPETCRNELHSALPRLLSLYQRSDDWGEQMRVLMILTQMFLPHVSLLELERNFFSQVIPKAVKLFDDLLCELSSQASGLTSQNAELQKTLRTILQTLGQGLETLTTCVHHVCNLDEAVALDNIQTLPTSVLHVLRSMFTHCRDSEYVYSGRLHMVSDLLQSVFKEAVFLHKQLMELMDKVCIDSSATEEEIRDMVAVLHTVLELCAVISSMDHALHANTWKFIIKQSLKHQALVENQLRHNDIVNRLSDDILASYHSCLCLAEHMKLSGTQEITDHRLFQKTAKLCRFFANSLVHYIKEFMPFLSESCCRLHQLYLQIHSKFPPGLNAIAMSEVHRDEMASVFLVALDPLIDQFISFQPFVEQVLKETLDLPSDLFLPQCLLLIHIMDKLPSQSEDVQTLWCTGTEFADKSSNPSIFKAVFYSFQQCSAELSLPVRLQGAILNGGAPVEMTLYQFVCIHLCAYIASILPSNFSYLEYALLDAVLSPSMLTSLLAMDSWCFLARYGTAELCAHHVSLLAHLIEFIREFPVEETENMTVWQHVSLKSFKTDLRKKVTNDMISGGITLCRRWLNDQYTNGNFEQLNTSLSALQAVCNTRDEYLEPNQQFAVSEVIGHIWALLDLKKVSSQPYLQKTVSLLVPLLGIYTQYLETHITIQVVSLAASFLQLDPPDHVHFAVLFFLVCLGKVFISQDMQGQVLPKLSALFAALLSSHSWLIHQHALEAFTQFAEETRHEDVVPQSLCSEEVKGKVVNFLNKMNSSAETEEFRLSRIKQEKNVIQKYFLQKELIDGREEVLTAKPSAKRARHEYPHSKQYELQTEAAEAALKALLSLLQKSPAPDWLSQRLHDLETLLISLKGQANCS
;
A
#
# COMPACT_ATOMS: atom_id res chain seq x y z
N MET A 1 52.77 5.00 -55.66
CA MET A 1 52.79 5.45 -54.27
C MET A 1 52.47 4.26 -53.40
N SER A 2 53.21 4.07 -52.33
CA SER A 2 52.77 3.09 -51.31
C SER A 2 51.46 3.53 -50.67
N GLN A 3 50.66 2.60 -50.22
CA GLN A 3 49.34 2.85 -49.55
C GLN A 3 49.50 3.86 -48.38
N GLN A 4 50.63 3.75 -47.68
CA GLN A 4 50.99 4.59 -46.55
C GLN A 4 51.34 6.04 -46.99
N GLY A 5 52.00 6.21 -48.11
CA GLY A 5 52.35 7.54 -48.63
C GLY A 5 51.11 8.29 -49.17
N LEU A 6 50.08 7.57 -49.64
CA LEU A 6 48.80 8.16 -50.04
C LEU A 6 48.01 8.70 -48.84
N LEU A 7 48.00 7.96 -47.71
CA LEU A 7 47.32 8.40 -46.50
C LEU A 7 48.02 9.60 -45.84
N GLU A 8 49.35 9.65 -45.86
CA GLU A 8 50.14 10.78 -45.38
C GLU A 8 49.88 12.04 -46.20
N GLU A 9 49.85 11.94 -47.55
CA GLU A 9 49.53 13.03 -48.41
C GLU A 9 48.08 13.56 -48.20
N MET A 10 47.11 12.65 -48.11
CA MET A 10 45.71 13.05 -47.90
C MET A 10 45.47 13.69 -46.52
N SER A 11 46.25 13.31 -45.49
CA SER A 11 46.13 13.93 -44.17
C SER A 11 46.58 15.40 -44.12
N GLU A 12 47.30 15.85 -45.08
CA GLU A 12 47.77 17.26 -45.22
C GLU A 12 46.90 18.10 -46.15
N TRP A 13 45.83 17.56 -46.73
CA TRP A 13 44.95 18.29 -47.62
C TRP A 13 44.19 19.42 -46.92
N THR A 14 44.00 20.52 -47.65
CA THR A 14 43.15 21.64 -47.20
C THR A 14 41.67 21.27 -47.36
N PRO A 15 40.74 21.86 -46.58
CA PRO A 15 39.30 21.69 -46.78
C PRO A 15 38.80 21.94 -48.23
N GLU A 16 39.41 22.89 -48.90
CA GLU A 16 39.13 23.17 -50.32
C GLU A 16 39.53 22.01 -51.22
N THR A 17 40.68 21.43 -50.97
CA THR A 17 41.20 20.27 -51.73
C THR A 17 40.30 19.05 -51.49
N CYS A 18 39.91 18.82 -50.26
CA CYS A 18 39.00 17.72 -49.92
C CYS A 18 37.67 17.86 -50.60
N ARG A 19 37.13 19.10 -50.68
CA ARG A 19 35.85 19.38 -51.36
C ARG A 19 35.96 19.15 -52.87
N ASN A 20 37.02 19.61 -53.51
CA ASN A 20 37.21 19.48 -54.95
C ASN A 20 37.42 18.03 -55.37
N GLU A 21 38.16 17.28 -54.55
CA GLU A 21 38.54 15.89 -54.85
C GLU A 21 37.58 14.86 -54.19
N LEU A 22 36.45 15.29 -53.57
CA LEU A 22 35.53 14.44 -52.87
C LEU A 22 35.10 13.22 -53.68
N HIS A 23 34.63 13.45 -54.90
CA HIS A 23 34.10 12.40 -55.79
C HIS A 23 35.19 11.43 -56.31
N SER A 24 36.48 11.82 -56.31
CA SER A 24 37.58 10.96 -56.73
C SER A 24 38.24 10.23 -55.56
N ALA A 25 38.42 10.90 -54.44
CA ALA A 25 39.16 10.43 -53.25
C ALA A 25 38.28 9.58 -52.32
N LEU A 26 37.03 9.97 -52.06
CA LEU A 26 36.15 9.26 -51.16
C LEU A 26 35.95 7.79 -51.55
N PRO A 27 35.62 7.42 -52.83
CA PRO A 27 35.49 6.01 -53.21
C PRO A 27 36.78 5.20 -53.05
N ARG A 28 37.95 5.85 -53.25
CA ARG A 28 39.24 5.20 -53.06
C ARG A 28 39.53 4.93 -51.61
N LEU A 29 39.29 5.88 -50.71
CA LEU A 29 39.42 5.71 -49.28
C LEU A 29 38.47 4.64 -48.75
N LEU A 30 37.19 4.66 -49.20
CA LEU A 30 36.21 3.63 -48.85
C LEU A 30 36.67 2.23 -49.30
N SER A 31 37.22 2.11 -50.52
CA SER A 31 37.76 0.81 -51.01
C SER A 31 38.96 0.37 -50.22
N LEU A 32 39.82 1.28 -49.81
CA LEU A 32 40.99 1.01 -48.98
C LEU A 32 40.53 0.60 -47.57
N TYR A 33 39.59 1.34 -46.97
CA TYR A 33 39.00 1.00 -45.67
C TYR A 33 38.40 -0.39 -45.66
N GLN A 34 37.61 -0.74 -46.70
CA GLN A 34 36.94 -2.04 -46.81
C GLN A 34 37.94 -3.21 -46.96
N ARG A 35 39.11 -3.00 -47.56
CA ARG A 35 40.09 -4.05 -47.82
C ARG A 35 41.11 -4.24 -46.72
N SER A 36 41.34 -3.21 -45.89
CA SER A 36 42.31 -3.28 -44.81
C SER A 36 41.84 -4.21 -43.68
N ASP A 37 42.77 -5.08 -43.22
CA ASP A 37 42.54 -5.95 -42.05
C ASP A 37 43.39 -5.50 -40.84
N ASP A 38 44.29 -4.51 -41.04
CA ASP A 38 45.10 -3.94 -39.95
C ASP A 38 44.30 -2.87 -39.19
N TRP A 39 44.15 -3.04 -37.89
CA TRP A 39 43.37 -2.13 -37.01
C TRP A 39 43.91 -0.69 -37.01
N GLY A 40 45.27 -0.53 -37.01
CA GLY A 40 45.89 0.79 -37.04
C GLY A 40 45.64 1.52 -38.34
N GLU A 41 45.69 0.82 -39.48
CA GLU A 41 45.38 1.36 -40.80
C GLU A 41 43.88 1.71 -40.92
N GLN A 42 42.98 0.79 -40.48
CA GLN A 42 41.54 1.03 -40.46
C GLN A 42 41.20 2.29 -39.65
N MET A 43 41.79 2.45 -38.45
CA MET A 43 41.56 3.62 -37.61
C MET A 43 42.06 4.91 -38.28
N ARG A 44 43.23 4.88 -38.88
CA ARG A 44 43.77 6.05 -39.56
C ARG A 44 42.94 6.48 -40.77
N VAL A 45 42.46 5.51 -41.57
CA VAL A 45 41.54 5.79 -42.70
C VAL A 45 40.22 6.31 -42.20
N LEU A 46 39.68 5.74 -41.12
CA LEU A 46 38.43 6.16 -40.52
C LEU A 46 38.53 7.61 -40.02
N MET A 47 39.65 8.00 -39.36
CA MET A 47 39.87 9.38 -38.92
C MET A 47 39.92 10.35 -40.12
N ILE A 48 40.63 10.01 -41.21
CA ILE A 48 40.67 10.84 -42.43
C ILE A 48 39.26 10.99 -43.03
N LEU A 49 38.51 9.88 -43.16
CA LEU A 49 37.17 9.90 -43.69
C LEU A 49 36.24 10.81 -42.89
N THR A 50 36.31 10.75 -41.55
CA THR A 50 35.39 11.48 -40.68
C THR A 50 35.77 12.94 -40.46
N GLN A 51 37.08 13.24 -40.33
CA GLN A 51 37.54 14.62 -40.07
C GLN A 51 37.65 15.48 -41.33
N MET A 52 38.04 14.85 -42.44
CA MET A 52 38.35 15.61 -43.64
C MET A 52 37.28 15.53 -44.74
N PHE A 53 36.61 14.41 -44.91
CA PHE A 53 35.66 14.21 -46.01
C PHE A 53 34.19 14.33 -45.60
N LEU A 54 33.80 13.86 -44.41
CA LEU A 54 32.44 13.93 -43.91
C LEU A 54 31.83 15.35 -43.94
N PRO A 55 32.58 16.43 -43.60
CA PRO A 55 32.04 17.79 -43.65
C PRO A 55 31.63 18.28 -45.06
N HIS A 56 32.03 17.59 -46.09
CA HIS A 56 31.77 17.96 -47.50
C HIS A 56 30.71 17.07 -48.14
N VAL A 57 30.19 16.05 -47.45
CA VAL A 57 29.10 15.20 -47.94
C VAL A 57 27.75 15.88 -47.67
N SER A 58 26.90 15.94 -48.66
CA SER A 58 25.57 16.53 -48.48
C SER A 58 24.68 15.66 -47.62
N LEU A 59 23.71 16.28 -46.87
CA LEU A 59 22.79 15.56 -45.95
C LEU A 59 22.07 14.39 -46.65
N LEU A 60 21.58 14.61 -47.88
CA LEU A 60 20.87 13.56 -48.65
C LEU A 60 21.71 12.38 -49.09
N GLU A 61 23.02 12.55 -49.10
CA GLU A 61 23.98 11.52 -49.49
C GLU A 61 24.71 10.88 -48.31
N LEU A 62 24.55 11.40 -47.08
CA LEU A 62 25.22 10.92 -45.87
C LEU A 62 24.99 9.43 -45.62
N GLU A 63 23.79 8.97 -45.63
CA GLU A 63 23.48 7.54 -45.41
C GLU A 63 24.07 6.68 -46.54
N ARG A 64 23.70 6.99 -47.78
CA ARG A 64 24.03 6.18 -48.94
C ARG A 64 25.51 6.14 -49.29
N ASN A 65 26.19 7.28 -49.26
CA ASN A 65 27.56 7.42 -49.76
C ASN A 65 28.60 7.34 -48.60
N PHE A 66 28.18 7.45 -47.32
CA PHE A 66 29.09 7.49 -46.20
C PHE A 66 28.71 6.51 -45.10
N PHE A 67 27.62 6.72 -44.37
CA PHE A 67 27.36 5.92 -43.17
C PHE A 67 27.15 4.44 -43.45
N SER A 68 26.36 4.05 -44.43
CA SER A 68 26.16 2.65 -44.82
C SER A 68 27.43 1.94 -45.24
N GLN A 69 28.42 2.69 -45.70
CA GLN A 69 29.73 2.16 -46.16
C GLN A 69 30.78 2.13 -45.05
N VAL A 70 30.77 3.07 -44.13
CA VAL A 70 31.83 3.26 -43.11
C VAL A 70 31.45 2.61 -41.77
N ILE A 71 30.25 2.88 -41.30
CA ILE A 71 29.84 2.55 -39.92
C ILE A 71 29.81 1.05 -39.65
N PRO A 72 29.27 0.17 -40.52
CA PRO A 72 29.21 -1.28 -40.22
C PRO A 72 30.62 -1.88 -40.02
N LYS A 73 31.62 -1.41 -40.77
CA LYS A 73 33.01 -1.87 -40.59
C LYS A 73 33.66 -1.26 -39.34
N ALA A 74 33.32 -0.03 -38.98
CA ALA A 74 33.72 0.54 -37.69
C ALA A 74 33.19 -0.24 -36.51
N VAL A 75 31.88 -0.63 -36.52
CA VAL A 75 31.27 -1.51 -35.51
C VAL A 75 32.04 -2.82 -35.37
N LYS A 76 32.34 -3.46 -36.52
CA LYS A 76 33.11 -4.72 -36.53
C LYS A 76 34.51 -4.53 -35.93
N LEU A 77 35.16 -3.44 -36.24
CA LEU A 77 36.48 -3.09 -35.64
C LEU A 77 36.39 -2.99 -34.11
N PHE A 78 35.36 -2.36 -33.58
CA PHE A 78 35.11 -2.29 -32.14
C PHE A 78 34.87 -3.68 -31.53
N ASP A 79 34.04 -4.52 -32.16
CA ASP A 79 33.76 -5.86 -31.67
C ASP A 79 35.01 -6.75 -31.70
N ASP A 80 35.83 -6.68 -32.77
CA ASP A 80 37.07 -7.41 -32.88
C ASP A 80 38.11 -6.95 -31.83
N LEU A 81 38.25 -5.64 -31.60
CA LEU A 81 39.13 -5.08 -30.56
C LEU A 81 38.68 -5.48 -29.15
N LEU A 82 37.38 -5.47 -28.85
CA LEU A 82 36.87 -5.88 -27.54
C LEU A 82 36.99 -7.39 -27.31
N CYS A 83 36.81 -8.20 -28.36
CA CYS A 83 37.05 -9.63 -28.31
C CYS A 83 38.49 -9.95 -27.99
N GLU A 84 39.42 -9.31 -28.69
CA GLU A 84 40.89 -9.46 -28.45
C GLU A 84 41.27 -8.98 -27.05
N LEU A 85 40.76 -7.81 -26.63
CA LEU A 85 40.94 -7.27 -25.29
C LEU A 85 40.50 -8.27 -24.21
N SER A 86 39.34 -8.83 -24.37
CA SER A 86 38.76 -9.79 -23.41
C SER A 86 39.52 -11.11 -23.38
N SER A 87 40.00 -11.58 -24.54
CA SER A 87 40.77 -12.82 -24.65
C SER A 87 42.14 -12.71 -23.98
N GLN A 88 42.78 -11.56 -24.10
CA GLN A 88 44.13 -11.31 -23.55
C GLN A 88 44.12 -10.81 -22.10
N ALA A 89 43.06 -10.16 -21.65
CA ALA A 89 42.97 -9.52 -20.33
C ALA A 89 43.21 -10.50 -19.17
N SER A 90 42.76 -11.75 -19.30
CA SER A 90 42.95 -12.78 -18.29
C SER A 90 44.43 -13.14 -18.02
N GLY A 91 45.29 -12.95 -19.02
CA GLY A 91 46.75 -13.16 -18.95
C GLY A 91 47.52 -11.98 -18.37
N LEU A 92 46.89 -10.86 -18.03
CA LEU A 92 47.55 -9.66 -17.53
C LEU A 92 48.30 -9.94 -16.21
N THR A 93 49.62 -9.72 -16.20
CA THR A 93 50.47 -9.82 -15.01
C THR A 93 51.48 -8.67 -14.98
N SER A 94 51.92 -8.27 -13.78
CA SER A 94 52.95 -7.23 -13.61
C SER A 94 54.28 -7.57 -14.26
N GLN A 95 54.50 -8.84 -14.61
CA GLN A 95 55.71 -9.32 -15.25
C GLN A 95 55.66 -9.32 -16.79
N ASN A 96 54.45 -9.18 -17.38
CA ASN A 96 54.26 -9.22 -18.83
C ASN A 96 54.02 -7.80 -19.39
N ALA A 97 55.13 -7.05 -19.54
CA ALA A 97 55.10 -5.66 -20.05
C ALA A 97 54.57 -5.54 -21.48
N GLU A 98 54.86 -6.53 -22.34
CA GLU A 98 54.39 -6.53 -23.74
C GLU A 98 52.85 -6.68 -23.80
N LEU A 99 52.34 -7.59 -23.03
CA LEU A 99 50.87 -7.76 -22.95
C LEU A 99 50.19 -6.50 -22.40
N GLN A 100 50.75 -5.89 -21.35
CA GLN A 100 50.23 -4.63 -20.81
C GLN A 100 50.24 -3.54 -21.88
N LYS A 101 51.34 -3.43 -22.67
CA LYS A 101 51.46 -2.46 -23.75
C LYS A 101 50.39 -2.72 -24.83
N THR A 102 50.17 -3.98 -25.21
CA THR A 102 49.17 -4.37 -26.20
C THR A 102 47.75 -3.99 -25.72
N LEU A 103 47.38 -4.36 -24.49
CA LEU A 103 46.09 -4.00 -23.93
C LEU A 103 45.86 -2.48 -23.85
N ARG A 104 46.89 -1.74 -23.46
CA ARG A 104 46.85 -0.26 -23.45
C ARG A 104 46.69 0.31 -24.86
N THR A 105 47.35 -0.25 -25.87
CA THR A 105 47.22 0.17 -27.26
C THR A 105 45.80 -0.10 -27.76
N ILE A 106 45.21 -1.27 -27.44
CA ILE A 106 43.83 -1.59 -27.83
C ILE A 106 42.84 -0.59 -27.19
N LEU A 107 43.00 -0.31 -25.87
CA LEU A 107 42.16 0.67 -25.19
C LEU A 107 42.30 2.08 -25.77
N GLN A 108 43.48 2.49 -26.13
CA GLN A 108 43.72 3.78 -26.83
C GLN A 108 43.02 3.83 -28.18
N THR A 109 43.12 2.75 -28.96
CA THR A 109 42.45 2.64 -30.27
C THR A 109 40.91 2.68 -30.13
N LEU A 110 40.35 2.03 -29.11
CA LEU A 110 38.93 2.11 -28.78
C LEU A 110 38.53 3.55 -28.42
N GLY A 111 39.35 4.25 -27.64
CA GLY A 111 39.12 5.67 -27.30
C GLY A 111 39.09 6.57 -28.55
N GLN A 112 40.07 6.41 -29.44
CA GLN A 112 40.12 7.13 -30.73
C GLN A 112 38.92 6.83 -31.61
N GLY A 113 38.49 5.56 -31.62
CA GLY A 113 37.28 5.16 -32.34
C GLY A 113 36.00 5.84 -31.80
N LEU A 114 35.83 5.91 -30.47
CA LEU A 114 34.71 6.64 -29.84
C LEU A 114 34.72 8.13 -30.18
N GLU A 115 35.92 8.77 -30.15
CA GLU A 115 36.09 10.17 -30.55
C GLU A 115 35.70 10.37 -32.02
N THR A 116 36.06 9.43 -32.87
CA THR A 116 35.74 9.47 -34.30
C THR A 116 34.24 9.34 -34.55
N LEU A 117 33.54 8.41 -33.85
CA LEU A 117 32.10 8.31 -33.89
C LEU A 117 31.40 9.55 -33.31
N THR A 118 31.98 10.15 -32.27
CA THR A 118 31.52 11.44 -31.73
C THR A 118 31.60 12.54 -32.78
N THR A 119 32.68 12.59 -33.57
CA THR A 119 32.79 13.55 -34.67
C THR A 119 31.73 13.35 -35.73
N CYS A 120 31.36 12.10 -36.06
CA CYS A 120 30.21 11.81 -36.96
C CYS A 120 28.90 12.35 -36.41
N VAL A 121 28.58 12.00 -35.15
CA VAL A 121 27.34 12.43 -34.50
C VAL A 121 27.29 13.96 -34.37
N HIS A 122 28.38 14.58 -33.96
CA HIS A 122 28.48 16.03 -33.78
C HIS A 122 28.37 16.76 -35.11
N HIS A 123 28.93 16.25 -36.21
CA HIS A 123 28.74 16.82 -37.53
C HIS A 123 27.27 16.93 -37.92
N VAL A 124 26.52 15.81 -37.77
CA VAL A 124 25.10 15.77 -38.08
C VAL A 124 24.27 16.68 -37.14
N CYS A 125 24.64 16.74 -35.86
CA CYS A 125 24.02 17.64 -34.89
C CYS A 125 24.14 19.11 -35.24
N ASN A 126 25.23 19.52 -35.92
CA ASN A 126 25.51 20.92 -36.27
C ASN A 126 25.03 21.33 -37.64
N LEU A 127 24.36 20.45 -38.39
CA LEU A 127 23.70 20.83 -39.60
C LEU A 127 22.49 21.75 -39.29
N ASP A 128 22.37 22.82 -40.04
CA ASP A 128 21.26 23.80 -39.91
C ASP A 128 19.92 23.26 -40.45
N GLU A 129 19.97 22.19 -41.21
CA GLU A 129 18.82 21.54 -41.84
C GLU A 129 18.13 20.56 -40.91
N ALA A 130 16.83 20.35 -41.09
CA ALA A 130 16.10 19.32 -40.36
C ALA A 130 16.57 17.92 -40.79
N VAL A 131 17.02 17.11 -39.84
CA VAL A 131 17.55 15.77 -40.12
C VAL A 131 16.39 14.77 -40.07
N ALA A 132 16.10 14.13 -41.21
CA ALA A 132 15.22 12.96 -41.24
C ALA A 132 15.99 11.70 -40.86
N LEU A 133 15.33 10.71 -40.26
CA LEU A 133 15.96 9.48 -39.81
C LEU A 133 16.61 8.70 -40.97
N ASP A 134 15.95 8.69 -42.14
CA ASP A 134 16.45 8.02 -43.35
C ASP A 134 17.83 8.51 -43.80
N ASN A 135 18.15 9.77 -43.53
CA ASN A 135 19.44 10.35 -43.89
C ASN A 135 20.62 9.86 -43.02
N ILE A 136 20.30 9.18 -41.91
CA ILE A 136 21.27 8.73 -40.91
C ILE A 136 20.92 7.36 -40.35
N GLN A 137 20.13 6.53 -41.04
CA GLN A 137 19.53 5.27 -40.60
C GLN A 137 20.53 4.34 -39.90
N THR A 138 21.71 4.15 -40.46
CA THR A 138 22.76 3.26 -39.94
C THR A 138 23.43 3.80 -38.68
N LEU A 139 23.53 5.13 -38.53
CA LEU A 139 24.35 5.76 -37.49
C LEU A 139 23.84 5.53 -36.07
N PRO A 140 22.56 5.80 -35.72
CA PRO A 140 22.08 5.68 -34.33
C PRO A 140 22.18 4.26 -33.78
N THR A 141 21.70 3.27 -34.53
CA THR A 141 21.70 1.86 -34.08
C THR A 141 23.12 1.32 -33.92
N SER A 142 24.03 1.67 -34.83
CA SER A 142 25.44 1.26 -34.77
C SER A 142 26.16 1.91 -33.59
N VAL A 143 25.97 3.19 -33.36
CA VAL A 143 26.59 3.89 -32.21
C VAL A 143 26.06 3.31 -30.90
N LEU A 144 24.74 3.01 -30.81
CA LEU A 144 24.15 2.36 -29.63
C LEU A 144 24.72 0.95 -29.41
N HIS A 145 25.00 0.17 -30.47
CA HIS A 145 25.66 -1.13 -30.35
C HIS A 145 27.06 -0.97 -29.73
N VAL A 146 27.86 -0.06 -30.28
CA VAL A 146 29.20 0.22 -29.75
C VAL A 146 29.14 0.67 -28.31
N LEU A 147 28.24 1.60 -27.96
CA LEU A 147 28.06 2.08 -26.59
C LEU A 147 27.66 0.95 -25.63
N ARG A 148 26.77 0.07 -26.05
CA ARG A 148 26.35 -1.08 -25.25
C ARG A 148 27.53 -2.01 -24.97
N SER A 149 28.32 -2.35 -26.01
CA SER A 149 29.51 -3.19 -25.88
C SER A 149 30.56 -2.56 -24.97
N MET A 150 30.80 -1.25 -25.13
CA MET A 150 31.76 -0.49 -24.31
C MET A 150 31.33 -0.39 -22.84
N PHE A 151 30.08 -0.02 -22.57
CA PHE A 151 29.60 0.04 -21.20
C PHE A 151 29.53 -1.34 -20.54
N THR A 152 29.18 -2.40 -21.29
CA THR A 152 29.24 -3.77 -20.78
C THR A 152 30.68 -4.14 -20.39
N HIS A 153 31.68 -3.84 -21.23
CA HIS A 153 33.08 -4.07 -20.91
C HIS A 153 33.50 -3.28 -19.66
N CYS A 154 33.12 -2.01 -19.56
CA CYS A 154 33.46 -1.19 -18.39
C CYS A 154 32.78 -1.71 -17.11
N ARG A 155 31.54 -2.15 -17.19
CA ARG A 155 30.82 -2.75 -16.04
C ARG A 155 31.49 -4.02 -15.55
N ASP A 156 31.86 -4.88 -16.46
CA ASP A 156 32.41 -6.21 -16.15
C ASP A 156 33.94 -6.20 -15.98
N SER A 157 34.56 -5.02 -16.02
CA SER A 157 36.01 -4.84 -16.04
C SER A 157 36.75 -5.50 -14.88
N GLU A 158 36.22 -5.45 -13.66
CA GLU A 158 36.84 -6.11 -12.49
C GLU A 158 37.03 -7.61 -12.72
N TYR A 159 36.02 -8.25 -13.31
CA TYR A 159 36.02 -9.66 -13.67
C TYR A 159 36.94 -9.90 -14.88
N VAL A 160 36.82 -9.11 -15.95
CA VAL A 160 37.63 -9.25 -17.20
C VAL A 160 39.11 -9.15 -16.91
N TYR A 161 39.52 -8.17 -16.08
CA TYR A 161 40.94 -7.97 -15.75
C TYR A 161 41.40 -8.74 -14.50
N SER A 162 40.58 -9.67 -13.99
CA SER A 162 40.96 -10.59 -12.89
C SER A 162 41.53 -9.89 -11.65
N GLY A 163 40.95 -8.75 -11.25
CA GLY A 163 41.38 -7.94 -10.09
C GLY A 163 42.61 -7.09 -10.33
N ARG A 164 43.12 -6.98 -11.57
CA ARG A 164 44.29 -6.17 -11.95
C ARG A 164 43.92 -4.90 -12.70
N LEU A 165 42.73 -4.38 -12.47
CA LEU A 165 42.20 -3.21 -13.12
C LEU A 165 43.10 -1.97 -13.00
N HIS A 166 43.84 -1.82 -11.88
CA HIS A 166 44.76 -0.70 -11.64
C HIS A 166 45.82 -0.48 -12.72
N MET A 167 46.14 -1.52 -13.52
CA MET A 167 47.16 -1.43 -14.58
C MET A 167 46.67 -0.73 -15.85
N VAL A 168 45.36 -0.62 -16.02
CA VAL A 168 44.71 -0.02 -17.21
C VAL A 168 43.61 0.98 -16.85
N SER A 169 43.43 1.25 -15.55
CA SER A 169 42.30 2.04 -15.02
C SER A 169 42.22 3.46 -15.59
N ASP A 170 43.35 4.08 -15.86
CA ASP A 170 43.47 5.41 -16.46
C ASP A 170 42.85 5.45 -17.86
N LEU A 171 43.19 4.47 -18.69
CA LEU A 171 42.64 4.36 -20.04
C LEU A 171 41.19 3.92 -20.05
N LEU A 172 40.84 2.96 -19.19
CA LEU A 172 39.44 2.52 -19.09
C LEU A 172 38.53 3.66 -18.62
N GLN A 173 38.99 4.49 -17.69
CA GLN A 173 38.27 5.69 -17.28
C GLN A 173 38.15 6.73 -18.40
N SER A 174 39.19 6.88 -19.24
CA SER A 174 39.13 7.75 -20.41
C SER A 174 38.11 7.25 -21.43
N VAL A 175 38.15 5.95 -21.76
CA VAL A 175 37.20 5.30 -22.66
C VAL A 175 35.77 5.41 -22.15
N PHE A 176 35.55 5.23 -20.84
CA PHE A 176 34.22 5.44 -20.25
C PHE A 176 33.73 6.88 -20.42
N LYS A 177 34.56 7.88 -20.18
CA LYS A 177 34.20 9.29 -20.37
C LYS A 177 33.86 9.61 -21.83
N GLU A 178 34.63 9.09 -22.80
CA GLU A 178 34.36 9.26 -24.23
C GLU A 178 33.05 8.57 -24.61
N ALA A 179 32.77 7.37 -24.08
CA ALA A 179 31.48 6.69 -24.29
C ALA A 179 30.30 7.47 -23.72
N VAL A 180 30.44 8.06 -22.52
CA VAL A 180 29.40 8.92 -21.92
C VAL A 180 29.19 10.18 -22.77
N PHE A 181 30.27 10.76 -23.30
CA PHE A 181 30.17 11.95 -24.15
C PHE A 181 29.47 11.63 -25.48
N LEU A 182 29.86 10.53 -26.14
CA LEU A 182 29.21 10.03 -27.36
C LEU A 182 27.74 9.75 -27.13
N HIS A 183 27.39 9.07 -26.01
CA HIS A 183 25.99 8.82 -25.65
C HIS A 183 25.20 10.13 -25.55
N LYS A 184 25.74 11.14 -24.87
CA LYS A 184 25.09 12.45 -24.73
C LYS A 184 24.86 13.11 -26.10
N GLN A 185 25.89 13.10 -26.96
CA GLN A 185 25.79 13.68 -28.31
C GLN A 185 24.74 12.94 -29.17
N LEU A 186 24.67 11.61 -29.07
CA LEU A 186 23.68 10.83 -29.78
C LEU A 186 22.26 11.18 -29.30
N MET A 187 22.05 11.35 -27.97
CA MET A 187 20.73 11.74 -27.44
C MET A 187 20.34 13.16 -27.93
N GLU A 188 21.29 14.08 -27.99
CA GLU A 188 21.09 15.42 -28.55
C GLU A 188 20.74 15.37 -30.05
N LEU A 189 21.38 14.50 -30.82
CA LEU A 189 21.05 14.26 -32.23
C LEU A 189 19.62 13.75 -32.38
N MET A 190 19.26 12.71 -31.65
CA MET A 190 17.92 12.10 -31.71
C MET A 190 16.82 13.05 -31.25
N ASP A 191 17.13 14.01 -30.37
CA ASP A 191 16.18 15.09 -30.00
C ASP A 191 15.88 16.04 -31.19
N LYS A 192 16.82 16.22 -32.10
CA LYS A 192 16.66 17.03 -33.33
C LYS A 192 15.96 16.27 -34.45
N VAL A 193 16.08 14.95 -34.50
CA VAL A 193 15.39 14.11 -35.48
C VAL A 193 13.89 14.29 -35.34
N CYS A 194 13.22 14.59 -36.43
CA CYS A 194 11.75 14.71 -36.51
C CYS A 194 11.22 13.62 -37.43
N ILE A 195 10.25 12.88 -36.95
CA ILE A 195 9.43 11.98 -37.75
C ILE A 195 8.04 12.61 -37.81
N ASP A 196 7.53 12.83 -39.00
CA ASP A 196 6.22 13.44 -39.20
C ASP A 196 5.15 12.38 -39.53
N SER A 197 3.92 12.80 -39.70
CA SER A 197 2.79 11.92 -39.99
C SER A 197 2.87 11.22 -41.34
N SER A 198 3.81 11.63 -42.23
CA SER A 198 4.07 10.99 -43.51
C SER A 198 5.18 9.94 -43.49
N ALA A 199 5.74 9.67 -42.33
CA ALA A 199 6.83 8.72 -42.13
C ALA A 199 6.48 7.31 -42.62
N THR A 200 7.45 6.65 -43.20
CA THR A 200 7.32 5.29 -43.69
C THR A 200 7.27 4.31 -42.50
N GLU A 201 6.71 3.12 -42.70
CA GLU A 201 6.76 2.07 -41.67
C GLU A 201 8.19 1.67 -41.29
N GLU A 202 9.15 1.89 -42.20
CA GLU A 202 10.56 1.61 -41.97
C GLU A 202 11.16 2.63 -41.01
N GLU A 203 10.95 3.92 -41.19
CA GLU A 203 11.38 4.99 -40.28
C GLU A 203 10.80 4.80 -38.86
N ILE A 204 9.54 4.42 -38.76
CA ILE A 204 8.88 4.15 -37.47
C ILE A 204 9.55 2.95 -36.79
N ARG A 205 9.83 1.87 -37.57
CA ARG A 205 10.50 0.68 -37.04
C ARG A 205 11.92 0.98 -36.55
N ASP A 206 12.65 1.82 -37.30
CA ASP A 206 14.00 2.23 -36.92
C ASP A 206 14.01 3.07 -35.65
N MET A 207 13.06 4.00 -35.49
CA MET A 207 12.91 4.76 -34.25
C MET A 207 12.57 3.85 -33.07
N VAL A 208 11.66 2.90 -33.26
CA VAL A 208 11.31 1.91 -32.23
C VAL A 208 12.53 1.05 -31.87
N ALA A 209 13.34 0.64 -32.87
CA ALA A 209 14.57 -0.10 -32.64
C ALA A 209 15.59 0.73 -31.83
N VAL A 210 15.74 2.02 -32.14
CA VAL A 210 16.57 2.94 -31.35
C VAL A 210 16.09 2.97 -29.89
N LEU A 211 14.79 3.18 -29.65
CA LEU A 211 14.24 3.25 -28.29
C LEU A 211 14.46 1.94 -27.50
N HIS A 212 14.25 0.79 -28.14
CA HIS A 212 14.50 -0.52 -27.49
C HIS A 212 15.99 -0.74 -27.20
N THR A 213 16.87 -0.34 -28.10
CA THR A 213 18.32 -0.47 -27.86
C THR A 213 18.79 0.47 -26.74
N VAL A 214 18.24 1.68 -26.66
CA VAL A 214 18.50 2.60 -25.54
C VAL A 214 17.95 2.02 -24.22
N LEU A 215 16.80 1.33 -24.25
CA LEU A 215 16.27 0.64 -23.08
C LEU A 215 17.19 -0.51 -22.61
N GLU A 216 17.74 -1.27 -23.54
CA GLU A 216 18.75 -2.30 -23.22
C GLU A 216 20.03 -1.68 -22.63
N LEU A 217 20.42 -0.51 -23.13
CA LEU A 217 21.55 0.25 -22.61
C LEU A 217 21.31 0.72 -21.17
N CYS A 218 20.09 1.16 -20.84
CA CYS A 218 19.69 1.49 -19.47
C CYS A 218 20.02 0.37 -18.49
N ALA A 219 19.80 -0.87 -18.86
CA ALA A 219 20.11 -2.03 -18.02
C ALA A 219 21.62 -2.16 -17.71
N VAL A 220 22.45 -1.77 -18.63
CA VAL A 220 23.91 -1.83 -18.44
C VAL A 220 24.41 -0.70 -17.56
N ILE A 221 23.92 0.53 -17.80
CA ILE A 221 24.41 1.72 -17.10
C ILE A 221 23.80 1.94 -15.71
N SER A 222 22.73 1.24 -15.36
CA SER A 222 22.00 1.41 -14.10
C SER A 222 22.88 1.29 -12.85
N SER A 223 23.89 0.41 -12.88
CA SER A 223 24.82 0.19 -11.78
C SER A 223 26.11 1.05 -11.87
N MET A 224 26.29 1.82 -12.94
CA MET A 224 27.52 2.52 -13.21
C MET A 224 27.45 4.02 -12.89
N ASP A 225 26.44 4.72 -13.40
CA ASP A 225 26.28 6.15 -13.22
C ASP A 225 24.80 6.54 -13.14
N HIS A 226 24.38 7.04 -11.98
CA HIS A 226 22.98 7.42 -11.72
C HIS A 226 22.52 8.61 -12.57
N ALA A 227 23.42 9.55 -12.90
CA ALA A 227 23.04 10.72 -13.68
C ALA A 227 22.87 10.35 -15.16
N LEU A 228 23.77 9.53 -15.69
CA LEU A 228 23.65 8.97 -17.03
C LEU A 228 22.38 8.14 -17.16
N HIS A 229 22.11 7.27 -16.20
CA HIS A 229 20.92 6.44 -16.14
C HIS A 229 19.63 7.27 -16.14
N ALA A 230 19.52 8.28 -15.27
CA ALA A 230 18.36 9.17 -15.22
C ALA A 230 18.16 9.95 -16.52
N ASN A 231 19.23 10.44 -17.13
CA ASN A 231 19.15 11.16 -18.40
C ASN A 231 18.73 10.25 -19.55
N THR A 232 19.16 9.00 -19.56
CA THR A 232 18.74 8.01 -20.55
C THR A 232 17.25 7.69 -20.43
N TRP A 233 16.75 7.52 -19.19
CA TRP A 233 15.30 7.37 -18.97
C TRP A 233 14.50 8.60 -19.40
N LYS A 234 14.99 9.79 -19.07
CA LYS A 234 14.35 11.04 -19.53
C LYS A 234 14.27 11.09 -21.06
N PHE A 235 15.28 10.63 -21.75
CA PHE A 235 15.28 10.54 -23.21
C PHE A 235 14.25 9.53 -23.72
N ILE A 236 14.21 8.29 -23.19
CA ILE A 236 13.25 7.25 -23.59
C ILE A 236 11.83 7.78 -23.46
N ILE A 237 11.46 8.31 -22.28
CA ILE A 237 10.11 8.83 -22.03
C ILE A 237 9.80 9.99 -22.97
N LYS A 238 10.73 10.94 -23.12
CA LYS A 238 10.54 12.10 -24.00
C LYS A 238 10.31 11.70 -25.46
N GLN A 239 11.10 10.77 -26.00
CA GLN A 239 10.97 10.33 -27.39
C GLN A 239 9.73 9.48 -27.61
N SER A 240 9.39 8.59 -26.68
CA SER A 240 8.13 7.83 -26.73
C SER A 240 6.92 8.75 -26.81
N LEU A 241 6.90 9.84 -26.03
CA LEU A 241 5.82 10.82 -26.02
C LEU A 241 5.85 11.74 -27.25
N LYS A 242 7.05 12.17 -27.68
CA LYS A 242 7.20 13.05 -28.86
C LYS A 242 6.63 12.40 -30.12
N HIS A 243 6.78 11.09 -30.26
CA HIS A 243 6.36 10.32 -31.42
C HIS A 243 5.20 9.37 -31.12
N GLN A 244 4.43 9.59 -30.04
CA GLN A 244 3.39 8.70 -29.51
C GLN A 244 2.50 8.11 -30.60
N ALA A 245 1.84 8.94 -31.39
CA ALA A 245 0.86 8.51 -32.39
C ALA A 245 1.45 7.56 -33.46
N LEU A 246 2.77 7.58 -33.64
CA LEU A 246 3.46 6.75 -34.65
C LEU A 246 4.00 5.45 -34.05
N VAL A 247 4.51 5.51 -32.80
CA VAL A 247 5.25 4.38 -32.23
C VAL A 247 4.44 3.55 -31.24
N GLU A 248 3.28 4.05 -30.75
CA GLU A 248 2.52 3.41 -29.66
C GLU A 248 2.18 1.94 -29.91
N ASN A 249 1.84 1.55 -31.16
CA ASN A 249 1.50 0.18 -31.50
C ASN A 249 2.70 -0.77 -31.66
N GLN A 250 3.91 -0.24 -31.79
CA GLN A 250 5.14 -1.01 -32.03
C GLN A 250 6.08 -1.04 -30.83
N LEU A 251 5.86 -0.15 -29.84
CA LEU A 251 6.65 -0.16 -28.60
C LEU A 251 6.36 -1.42 -27.76
N ARG A 252 7.40 -1.98 -27.19
CA ARG A 252 7.29 -3.05 -26.18
C ARG A 252 7.03 -2.44 -24.82
N HIS A 253 5.77 -2.04 -24.59
CA HIS A 253 5.39 -1.34 -23.37
C HIS A 253 5.72 -2.14 -22.10
N ASN A 254 5.56 -3.46 -22.15
CA ASN A 254 5.91 -4.35 -21.04
C ASN A 254 7.39 -4.25 -20.67
N ASP A 255 8.28 -4.21 -21.66
CA ASP A 255 9.72 -4.12 -21.41
C ASP A 255 10.07 -2.77 -20.73
N ILE A 256 9.45 -1.68 -21.17
CA ILE A 256 9.63 -0.34 -20.59
C ILE A 256 9.12 -0.30 -19.15
N VAL A 257 7.89 -0.76 -18.91
CA VAL A 257 7.27 -0.78 -17.57
C VAL A 257 8.03 -1.71 -16.62
N ASN A 258 8.40 -2.91 -17.08
CA ASN A 258 9.14 -3.86 -16.27
C ASN A 258 10.49 -3.29 -15.86
N ARG A 259 11.25 -2.73 -16.81
CA ARG A 259 12.56 -2.15 -16.54
C ARG A 259 12.48 -0.96 -15.59
N LEU A 260 11.51 -0.05 -15.80
CA LEU A 260 11.33 1.10 -14.94
C LEU A 260 10.88 0.67 -13.52
N SER A 261 10.06 -0.36 -13.43
CA SER A 261 9.68 -0.98 -12.14
C SER A 261 10.88 -1.60 -11.43
N ASP A 262 11.77 -2.29 -12.17
CA ASP A 262 13.00 -2.85 -11.61
C ASP A 262 13.93 -1.75 -11.07
N ASP A 263 14.07 -0.64 -11.81
CA ASP A 263 14.90 0.50 -11.40
C ASP A 263 14.31 1.23 -10.17
N ILE A 264 12.98 1.33 -10.07
CA ILE A 264 12.30 1.84 -8.88
C ILE A 264 12.61 0.93 -7.68
N LEU A 265 12.44 -0.39 -7.82
CA LEU A 265 12.70 -1.35 -6.74
C LEU A 265 14.18 -1.38 -6.34
N ALA A 266 15.12 -1.33 -7.30
CA ALA A 266 16.55 -1.28 -7.00
C ALA A 266 16.91 -0.02 -6.21
N SER A 267 16.39 1.13 -6.61
CA SER A 267 16.59 2.41 -5.89
C SER A 267 15.93 2.37 -4.50
N TYR A 268 14.75 1.76 -4.39
CA TYR A 268 14.05 1.57 -3.13
C TYR A 268 14.86 0.70 -2.16
N HIS A 269 15.34 -0.45 -2.61
CA HIS A 269 16.18 -1.33 -1.79
C HIS A 269 17.50 -0.65 -1.38
N SER A 270 18.09 0.13 -2.26
CA SER A 270 19.29 0.91 -1.93
C SER A 270 19.00 1.95 -0.84
N CYS A 271 17.85 2.65 -0.90
CA CYS A 271 17.43 3.55 0.16
C CYS A 271 17.21 2.82 1.49
N LEU A 272 16.56 1.64 1.47
CA LEU A 272 16.35 0.82 2.66
C LEU A 272 17.69 0.43 3.30
N CYS A 273 18.59 -0.16 2.53
CA CYS A 273 19.91 -0.57 3.02
C CYS A 273 20.71 0.59 3.62
N LEU A 274 20.69 1.76 2.98
CA LEU A 274 21.35 2.96 3.51
C LEU A 274 20.73 3.44 4.82
N ALA A 275 19.38 3.47 4.90
CA ALA A 275 18.67 3.87 6.12
C ALA A 275 18.92 2.90 7.28
N GLU A 276 18.95 1.60 7.01
CA GLU A 276 19.27 0.55 7.99
C GLU A 276 20.72 0.67 8.46
N HIS A 277 21.65 0.84 7.52
CA HIS A 277 23.07 1.02 7.84
C HIS A 277 23.31 2.25 8.72
N MET A 278 22.69 3.39 8.40
CA MET A 278 22.80 4.63 9.20
C MET A 278 22.23 4.45 10.63
N LYS A 279 21.17 3.64 10.79
CA LYS A 279 20.61 3.36 12.12
C LYS A 279 21.49 2.42 12.93
N LEU A 280 22.04 1.37 12.30
CA LEU A 280 22.89 0.38 12.98
C LEU A 280 24.26 0.92 13.37
N SER A 281 24.87 1.73 12.49
CA SER A 281 26.19 2.31 12.72
C SER A 281 26.17 3.40 13.81
N GLY A 282 25.01 4.02 14.06
CA GLY A 282 24.90 5.14 15.00
C GLY A 282 25.69 6.39 14.56
N THR A 283 26.38 6.32 13.44
CA THR A 283 27.17 7.41 12.85
C THR A 283 26.32 8.13 11.83
N GLN A 284 26.00 9.39 12.09
CA GLN A 284 25.49 10.29 11.05
C GLN A 284 26.66 10.75 10.16
N GLU A 285 27.19 9.85 9.35
CA GLU A 285 28.13 10.29 8.32
C GLU A 285 27.39 11.13 7.28
N ILE A 286 27.84 12.36 7.11
CA ILE A 286 27.26 13.32 6.14
C ILE A 286 27.25 12.73 4.72
N THR A 287 28.18 11.85 4.41
CA THR A 287 28.31 11.13 3.13
C THR A 287 27.14 10.19 2.89
N ASP A 288 26.76 9.37 3.87
CA ASP A 288 25.70 8.38 3.74
C ASP A 288 24.32 9.04 3.64
N HIS A 289 24.11 10.10 4.42
CA HIS A 289 22.87 10.89 4.30
C HIS A 289 22.75 11.58 2.93
N ARG A 290 23.85 12.11 2.38
CA ARG A 290 23.86 12.69 1.02
C ARG A 290 23.57 11.63 -0.05
N LEU A 291 24.14 10.43 0.11
CA LEU A 291 23.90 9.32 -0.80
C LEU A 291 22.44 8.87 -0.73
N PHE A 292 21.89 8.72 0.46
CA PHE A 292 20.48 8.40 0.69
C PHE A 292 19.56 9.43 -0.02
N GLN A 293 19.81 10.73 0.19
CA GLN A 293 19.01 11.78 -0.46
C GLN A 293 19.13 11.78 -1.99
N LYS A 294 20.32 11.48 -2.53
CA LYS A 294 20.49 11.34 -3.99
C LYS A 294 19.69 10.16 -4.53
N THR A 295 19.77 9.02 -3.86
CA THR A 295 19.05 7.80 -4.26
C THR A 295 17.54 8.00 -4.13
N ALA A 296 17.06 8.65 -3.07
CA ALA A 296 15.66 8.99 -2.91
C ALA A 296 15.13 9.92 -4.02
N LYS A 297 15.93 10.93 -4.41
CA LYS A 297 15.58 11.81 -5.55
C LYS A 297 15.52 11.05 -6.87
N LEU A 298 16.44 10.11 -7.09
CA LEU A 298 16.46 9.27 -8.28
C LEU A 298 15.23 8.37 -8.32
N CYS A 299 14.86 7.78 -7.21
CA CYS A 299 13.66 6.95 -7.11
C CYS A 299 12.39 7.75 -7.39
N ARG A 300 12.26 8.96 -6.83
CA ARG A 300 11.14 9.87 -7.15
C ARG A 300 11.07 10.18 -8.63
N PHE A 301 12.22 10.39 -9.26
CA PHE A 301 12.29 10.62 -10.70
C PHE A 301 11.73 9.41 -11.48
N PHE A 302 12.17 8.19 -11.16
CA PHE A 302 11.67 6.98 -11.82
C PHE A 302 10.16 6.76 -11.58
N ALA A 303 9.69 6.95 -10.34
CA ALA A 303 8.28 6.82 -10.02
C ALA A 303 7.41 7.82 -10.81
N ASN A 304 7.83 9.10 -10.86
CA ASN A 304 7.13 10.11 -11.66
C ASN A 304 7.18 9.80 -13.17
N SER A 305 8.30 9.26 -13.66
CA SER A 305 8.44 8.84 -15.05
C SER A 305 7.49 7.70 -15.38
N LEU A 306 7.33 6.73 -14.47
CA LEU A 306 6.40 5.62 -14.60
C LEU A 306 4.95 6.12 -14.64
N VAL A 307 4.56 6.97 -13.70
CA VAL A 307 3.20 7.54 -13.63
C VAL A 307 2.89 8.32 -14.92
N HIS A 308 3.85 9.10 -15.39
CA HIS A 308 3.67 9.86 -16.63
C HIS A 308 3.54 8.97 -17.87
N TYR A 309 4.38 7.93 -17.97
CA TYR A 309 4.31 6.96 -19.07
C TYR A 309 2.98 6.20 -19.07
N ILE A 310 2.55 5.72 -17.92
CA ILE A 310 1.28 4.99 -17.76
C ILE A 310 0.10 5.86 -18.19
N LYS A 311 0.08 7.13 -17.79
CA LYS A 311 -1.00 8.06 -18.15
C LYS A 311 -1.21 8.15 -19.66
N GLU A 312 -0.13 8.19 -20.42
CA GLU A 312 -0.18 8.40 -21.87
C GLU A 312 -0.39 7.09 -22.67
N PHE A 313 0.09 5.95 -22.13
CA PHE A 313 0.06 4.67 -22.83
C PHE A 313 -0.86 3.62 -22.19
N MET A 314 -1.79 4.02 -21.31
CA MET A 314 -2.67 3.10 -20.57
C MET A 314 -3.34 2.02 -21.42
N PRO A 315 -3.91 2.29 -22.62
CA PRO A 315 -4.58 1.26 -23.42
C PRO A 315 -3.70 0.07 -23.79
N PHE A 316 -2.38 0.25 -23.80
CA PHE A 316 -1.39 -0.76 -24.20
C PHE A 316 -0.79 -1.54 -23.01
N LEU A 317 -1.24 -1.26 -21.77
CA LEU A 317 -0.60 -1.77 -20.54
C LEU A 317 -1.34 -2.94 -19.89
N SER A 318 -2.26 -3.59 -20.58
CA SER A 318 -3.02 -4.74 -20.05
C SER A 318 -2.13 -5.85 -19.51
N GLU A 319 -1.08 -6.22 -20.25
CA GLU A 319 -0.12 -7.24 -19.83
C GLU A 319 0.81 -6.79 -18.69
N SER A 320 0.98 -5.47 -18.50
CA SER A 320 1.82 -4.89 -17.45
C SER A 320 1.12 -4.78 -16.09
N CYS A 321 -0.20 -5.00 -16.02
CA CYS A 321 -0.99 -4.82 -14.79
C CYS A 321 -0.48 -5.69 -13.64
N CYS A 322 -0.08 -6.93 -13.91
CA CYS A 322 0.48 -7.83 -12.91
C CYS A 322 1.77 -7.24 -12.30
N ARG A 323 2.67 -6.74 -13.12
CA ARG A 323 3.93 -6.15 -12.67
C ARG A 323 3.73 -4.88 -11.86
N LEU A 324 2.81 -4.02 -12.30
CA LEU A 324 2.47 -2.77 -11.60
C LEU A 324 1.79 -3.03 -10.25
N HIS A 325 0.90 -4.01 -10.19
CA HIS A 325 0.30 -4.47 -8.95
C HIS A 325 1.36 -4.97 -7.97
N GLN A 326 2.26 -5.85 -8.43
CA GLN A 326 3.38 -6.34 -7.61
C GLN A 326 4.30 -5.22 -7.13
N LEU A 327 4.65 -4.26 -8.00
CA LEU A 327 5.46 -3.09 -7.65
C LEU A 327 4.82 -2.31 -6.51
N TYR A 328 3.51 -2.02 -6.62
CA TYR A 328 2.75 -1.34 -5.58
C TYR A 328 2.84 -2.09 -4.26
N LEU A 329 2.51 -3.39 -4.26
CA LEU A 329 2.53 -4.20 -3.05
C LEU A 329 3.92 -4.29 -2.40
N GLN A 330 4.98 -4.48 -3.19
CA GLN A 330 6.34 -4.58 -2.69
C GLN A 330 6.81 -3.28 -2.00
N ILE A 331 6.47 -2.13 -2.56
CA ILE A 331 6.78 -0.84 -1.94
C ILE A 331 5.96 -0.66 -0.66
N HIS A 332 4.66 -0.86 -0.74
CA HIS A 332 3.74 -0.68 0.39
C HIS A 332 3.93 -1.73 1.51
N SER A 333 4.61 -2.86 1.25
CA SER A 333 4.93 -3.85 2.30
C SER A 333 5.78 -3.28 3.44
N LYS A 334 6.43 -2.15 3.22
CA LYS A 334 7.22 -1.42 4.22
C LYS A 334 6.48 -0.20 4.80
N PHE A 335 5.27 0.12 4.30
CA PHE A 335 4.44 1.26 4.69
C PHE A 335 2.95 0.87 4.73
N PRO A 336 2.24 1.11 5.81
CA PRO A 336 2.72 1.48 7.15
C PRO A 336 3.67 0.39 7.66
N PRO A 337 4.49 0.69 8.66
CA PRO A 337 5.56 -0.20 9.06
C PRO A 337 4.98 -1.55 9.44
N GLY A 338 5.24 -2.55 8.61
CA GLY A 338 5.15 -3.92 9.10
C GLY A 338 6.11 -4.08 10.26
N LEU A 339 5.91 -5.11 11.05
CA LEU A 339 6.71 -5.43 12.25
C LEU A 339 8.23 -5.38 12.05
N ASN A 340 8.69 -5.51 10.81
CA ASN A 340 10.11 -5.48 10.45
C ASN A 340 10.69 -4.07 10.17
N ALA A 341 9.89 -3.01 10.24
CA ALA A 341 10.37 -1.64 10.05
C ALA A 341 11.21 -1.09 11.22
N ILE A 342 11.55 -1.94 12.16
CA ILE A 342 12.33 -1.60 13.36
C ILE A 342 13.75 -1.12 13.02
N ALA A 343 14.30 -1.50 11.88
CA ALA A 343 15.66 -1.17 11.49
C ALA A 343 15.88 0.26 10.98
N MET A 344 14.84 1.06 10.78
CA MET A 344 14.89 2.39 10.18
C MET A 344 14.51 3.50 11.20
N SER A 345 15.09 4.69 11.09
CA SER A 345 14.65 5.84 11.90
C SER A 345 13.34 6.41 11.37
N GLU A 346 12.54 7.06 12.23
CA GLU A 346 11.27 7.69 11.81
C GLU A 346 11.48 8.72 10.72
N VAL A 347 12.53 9.55 10.84
CA VAL A 347 12.85 10.59 9.83
C VAL A 347 13.10 9.97 8.45
N HIS A 348 13.91 8.92 8.35
CA HIS A 348 14.18 8.26 7.07
C HIS A 348 12.95 7.53 6.54
N ARG A 349 12.13 6.96 7.42
CA ARG A 349 10.86 6.33 7.04
C ARG A 349 9.91 7.35 6.41
N ASP A 350 9.73 8.50 7.04
CA ASP A 350 8.84 9.56 6.57
C ASP A 350 9.35 10.16 5.25
N GLU A 351 10.67 10.34 5.11
CA GLU A 351 11.28 10.79 3.85
C GLU A 351 11.05 9.75 2.73
N MET A 352 11.24 8.46 3.01
CA MET A 352 10.93 7.40 2.06
C MET A 352 9.44 7.34 1.73
N ALA A 353 8.56 7.42 2.72
CA ALA A 353 7.12 7.44 2.49
C ALA A 353 6.73 8.61 1.56
N SER A 354 7.27 9.82 1.79
CA SER A 354 7.01 10.99 0.94
C SER A 354 7.48 10.80 -0.50
N VAL A 355 8.54 10.02 -0.71
CA VAL A 355 9.09 9.73 -2.04
C VAL A 355 8.28 8.67 -2.77
N PHE A 356 7.97 7.55 -2.10
CA PHE A 356 7.37 6.37 -2.74
C PHE A 356 5.85 6.40 -2.72
N LEU A 357 5.24 6.68 -1.57
CA LEU A 357 3.78 6.64 -1.45
C LEU A 357 3.15 7.78 -2.24
N VAL A 358 3.62 9.01 -2.02
CA VAL A 358 3.05 10.19 -2.70
C VAL A 358 3.29 10.16 -4.21
N ALA A 359 4.44 9.63 -4.66
CA ALA A 359 4.74 9.55 -6.09
C ALA A 359 3.92 8.46 -6.80
N LEU A 360 3.54 7.38 -6.10
CA LEU A 360 2.77 6.26 -6.68
C LEU A 360 1.25 6.36 -6.46
N ASP A 361 0.78 7.22 -5.56
CA ASP A 361 -0.66 7.44 -5.36
C ASP A 361 -1.44 7.71 -6.65
N PRO A 362 -0.94 8.53 -7.60
CA PRO A 362 -1.63 8.77 -8.87
C PRO A 362 -1.85 7.52 -9.73
N LEU A 363 -1.09 6.42 -9.50
CA LEU A 363 -1.29 5.16 -10.22
C LEU A 363 -2.68 4.60 -9.96
N ILE A 364 -3.11 4.61 -8.70
CA ILE A 364 -4.43 4.07 -8.34
C ILE A 364 -5.54 4.89 -9.00
N ASP A 365 -5.41 6.22 -9.02
CA ASP A 365 -6.39 7.11 -9.67
C ASP A 365 -6.49 6.86 -11.18
N GLN A 366 -5.39 6.50 -11.83
CA GLN A 366 -5.35 6.17 -13.24
C GLN A 366 -5.93 4.77 -13.53
N PHE A 367 -5.59 3.78 -12.70
CA PHE A 367 -5.95 2.39 -12.96
C PHE A 367 -7.32 1.96 -12.38
N ILE A 368 -7.93 2.76 -11.52
CA ILE A 368 -9.21 2.41 -10.89
C ILE A 368 -10.32 2.12 -11.90
N SER A 369 -10.27 2.76 -13.08
CA SER A 369 -11.20 2.55 -14.19
C SER A 369 -10.70 1.57 -15.25
N PHE A 370 -9.47 1.04 -15.12
CA PHE A 370 -8.85 0.19 -16.12
C PHE A 370 -9.15 -1.29 -15.86
N GLN A 371 -10.04 -1.89 -16.64
CA GLN A 371 -10.54 -3.23 -16.44
C GLN A 371 -9.44 -4.31 -16.24
N PRO A 372 -8.34 -4.37 -17.04
CA PRO A 372 -7.31 -5.38 -16.83
C PRO A 372 -6.61 -5.26 -15.45
N PHE A 373 -6.55 -4.06 -14.89
CA PHE A 373 -6.01 -3.86 -13.53
C PHE A 373 -7.00 -4.33 -12.47
N VAL A 374 -8.31 -4.03 -12.65
CA VAL A 374 -9.37 -4.53 -11.76
C VAL A 374 -9.34 -6.07 -11.70
N GLU A 375 -9.26 -6.71 -12.85
CA GLU A 375 -9.17 -8.18 -12.97
C GLU A 375 -7.94 -8.73 -12.24
N GLN A 376 -6.79 -8.07 -12.38
CA GLN A 376 -5.56 -8.48 -11.72
C GLN A 376 -5.63 -8.33 -10.21
N VAL A 377 -6.19 -7.23 -9.70
CA VAL A 377 -6.29 -6.96 -8.26
C VAL A 377 -7.31 -7.87 -7.57
N LEU A 378 -8.43 -8.18 -8.25
CA LEU A 378 -9.52 -9.03 -7.75
C LEU A 378 -9.30 -10.53 -7.99
N LYS A 379 -8.20 -10.94 -8.60
CA LYS A 379 -7.95 -12.35 -8.93
C LYS A 379 -7.94 -13.22 -7.66
N GLU A 380 -8.82 -14.22 -7.63
CA GLU A 380 -9.02 -15.11 -6.46
C GLU A 380 -7.77 -15.93 -6.10
N THR A 381 -7.03 -16.37 -7.12
CA THR A 381 -5.80 -17.16 -6.97
C THR A 381 -4.55 -16.30 -7.05
N LEU A 382 -4.48 -15.22 -6.27
CA LEU A 382 -3.23 -14.47 -6.12
C LEU A 382 -2.27 -15.30 -5.28
N ASP A 383 -1.29 -15.91 -5.93
CA ASP A 383 -0.18 -16.60 -5.27
C ASP A 383 0.81 -15.56 -4.73
N LEU A 384 0.37 -14.86 -3.67
CA LEU A 384 1.16 -13.79 -3.04
C LEU A 384 2.00 -14.37 -1.91
N PRO A 385 3.27 -13.93 -1.79
CA PRO A 385 4.06 -14.15 -0.58
C PRO A 385 3.36 -13.57 0.65
N SER A 386 3.56 -14.18 1.81
CA SER A 386 2.88 -13.78 3.06
C SER A 386 3.13 -12.33 3.48
N ASP A 387 4.27 -11.76 3.14
CA ASP A 387 4.63 -10.37 3.42
C ASP A 387 3.87 -9.34 2.56
N LEU A 388 3.16 -9.81 1.53
CA LEU A 388 2.33 -8.96 0.66
C LEU A 388 0.82 -9.04 0.96
N PHE A 389 0.36 -9.85 1.92
CA PHE A 389 -1.06 -9.92 2.27
C PHE A 389 -1.59 -8.61 2.87
N LEU A 390 -0.86 -8.03 3.82
CA LEU A 390 -1.24 -6.75 4.41
C LEU A 390 -1.27 -5.60 3.37
N PRO A 391 -0.25 -5.40 2.52
CA PRO A 391 -0.32 -4.44 1.42
C PRO A 391 -1.51 -4.65 0.49
N GLN A 392 -1.87 -5.89 0.17
CA GLN A 392 -3.04 -6.20 -0.66
C GLN A 392 -4.35 -5.78 0.03
N CYS A 393 -4.49 -6.09 1.31
CA CYS A 393 -5.66 -5.68 2.09
C CYS A 393 -5.78 -4.15 2.13
N LEU A 394 -4.69 -3.44 2.40
CA LEU A 394 -4.66 -1.98 2.43
C LEU A 394 -4.92 -1.34 1.07
N LEU A 395 -4.44 -1.95 -0.02
CA LEU A 395 -4.74 -1.52 -1.39
C LEU A 395 -6.25 -1.59 -1.68
N LEU A 396 -6.89 -2.71 -1.33
CA LEU A 396 -8.34 -2.87 -1.52
C LEU A 396 -9.13 -1.83 -0.72
N ILE A 397 -8.73 -1.55 0.51
CA ILE A 397 -9.35 -0.50 1.33
C ILE A 397 -9.15 0.87 0.70
N HIS A 398 -7.95 1.19 0.22
CA HIS A 398 -7.67 2.45 -0.45
C HIS A 398 -8.50 2.64 -1.74
N ILE A 399 -8.69 1.56 -2.51
CA ILE A 399 -9.58 1.57 -3.68
C ILE A 399 -11.03 1.81 -3.24
N MET A 400 -11.50 1.13 -2.19
CA MET A 400 -12.86 1.34 -1.65
C MET A 400 -13.11 2.79 -1.24
N ASP A 401 -12.13 3.46 -0.65
CA ASP A 401 -12.23 4.87 -0.27
C ASP A 401 -12.38 5.81 -1.47
N LYS A 402 -11.79 5.44 -2.61
CA LYS A 402 -11.84 6.24 -3.85
C LYS A 402 -13.08 5.97 -4.71
N LEU A 403 -13.66 4.77 -4.60
CA LEU A 403 -14.80 4.35 -5.43
C LEU A 403 -16.02 5.27 -5.36
N PRO A 404 -16.45 5.82 -4.20
CA PRO A 404 -17.61 6.71 -4.15
C PRO A 404 -17.49 7.98 -5.01
N SER A 405 -16.27 8.39 -5.35
CA SER A 405 -15.99 9.54 -6.21
C SER A 405 -15.94 9.20 -7.70
N GLN A 406 -16.00 7.92 -8.07
CA GLN A 406 -15.93 7.44 -9.44
C GLN A 406 -17.30 7.37 -10.10
N SER A 407 -17.33 7.20 -11.43
CA SER A 407 -18.57 6.98 -12.18
C SER A 407 -19.26 5.68 -11.75
N GLU A 408 -20.58 5.61 -11.98
CA GLU A 408 -21.38 4.42 -11.67
C GLU A 408 -20.84 3.14 -12.35
N ASP A 409 -20.38 3.25 -13.59
CA ASP A 409 -19.81 2.13 -14.34
C ASP A 409 -18.55 1.56 -13.65
N VAL A 410 -17.67 2.45 -13.17
CA VAL A 410 -16.45 2.05 -12.45
C VAL A 410 -16.80 1.41 -11.10
N GLN A 411 -17.73 1.99 -10.35
CA GLN A 411 -18.19 1.40 -9.09
C GLN A 411 -18.79 0.01 -9.32
N THR A 412 -19.61 -0.14 -10.36
CA THR A 412 -20.23 -1.42 -10.72
C THR A 412 -19.17 -2.45 -11.12
N LEU A 413 -18.17 -2.06 -11.92
CA LEU A 413 -17.06 -2.95 -12.30
C LEU A 413 -16.36 -3.58 -11.09
N TRP A 414 -16.10 -2.81 -10.04
CA TRP A 414 -15.49 -3.31 -8.81
C TRP A 414 -16.45 -4.15 -7.96
N CYS A 415 -17.74 -3.80 -7.94
CA CYS A 415 -18.74 -4.50 -7.14
C CYS A 415 -19.17 -5.83 -7.76
N THR A 416 -19.25 -5.92 -9.10
CA THR A 416 -19.69 -7.14 -9.80
C THR A 416 -18.57 -8.18 -9.94
N GLY A 417 -17.30 -7.72 -9.96
CA GLY A 417 -16.23 -8.52 -10.51
C GLY A 417 -16.41 -8.73 -12.02
N THR A 418 -15.59 -9.59 -12.61
CA THR A 418 -15.70 -9.91 -14.04
C THR A 418 -16.20 -11.34 -14.22
N GLU A 419 -17.43 -11.48 -14.71
CA GLU A 419 -17.94 -12.75 -15.19
C GLU A 419 -17.43 -12.99 -16.62
N PHE A 420 -16.35 -13.75 -16.76
CA PHE A 420 -15.95 -14.25 -18.09
C PHE A 420 -16.64 -15.58 -18.43
N ALA A 421 -16.93 -15.76 -19.71
CA ALA A 421 -17.53 -16.98 -20.27
C ALA A 421 -16.68 -18.26 -20.04
N ASP A 422 -15.43 -18.15 -19.62
CA ASP A 422 -14.49 -19.22 -19.32
C ASP A 422 -14.15 -19.28 -17.82
N LYS A 423 -14.96 -19.99 -17.07
CA LYS A 423 -14.70 -20.68 -15.76
C LYS A 423 -13.92 -19.96 -14.64
N SER A 424 -13.44 -18.74 -14.77
CA SER A 424 -12.80 -17.98 -13.70
C SER A 424 -13.54 -16.66 -13.48
N SER A 425 -14.55 -16.66 -12.60
CA SER A 425 -15.16 -15.42 -12.15
C SER A 425 -14.23 -14.75 -11.12
N ASN A 426 -13.84 -13.52 -11.36
CA ASN A 426 -13.14 -12.74 -10.34
C ASN A 426 -14.16 -12.28 -9.27
N PRO A 427 -13.81 -12.39 -7.98
CA PRO A 427 -14.70 -12.01 -6.91
C PRO A 427 -14.99 -10.50 -6.91
N SER A 428 -16.08 -10.09 -6.29
CA SER A 428 -16.35 -8.68 -6.00
C SER A 428 -15.31 -8.10 -5.03
N ILE A 429 -15.16 -6.77 -5.01
CA ILE A 429 -14.25 -6.09 -4.08
C ILE A 429 -14.55 -6.47 -2.62
N PHE A 430 -15.81 -6.68 -2.27
CA PHE A 430 -16.22 -7.09 -0.92
C PHE A 430 -15.63 -8.46 -0.55
N LYS A 431 -15.77 -9.45 -1.45
CA LYS A 431 -15.18 -10.78 -1.24
C LYS A 431 -13.67 -10.72 -1.17
N ALA A 432 -13.05 -9.92 -2.05
CA ALA A 432 -11.61 -9.74 -2.07
C ALA A 432 -11.09 -9.11 -0.76
N VAL A 433 -11.83 -8.14 -0.17
CA VAL A 433 -11.50 -7.54 1.13
C VAL A 433 -11.59 -8.59 2.25
N PHE A 434 -12.67 -9.35 2.32
CA PHE A 434 -12.83 -10.39 3.35
C PHE A 434 -11.73 -11.46 3.23
N TYR A 435 -11.43 -11.90 2.01
CA TYR A 435 -10.37 -12.87 1.76
C TYR A 435 -8.99 -12.33 2.15
N SER A 436 -8.62 -11.13 1.69
CA SER A 436 -7.34 -10.51 2.04
C SER A 436 -7.21 -10.25 3.52
N PHE A 437 -8.27 -9.83 4.19
CA PHE A 437 -8.31 -9.64 5.64
C PHE A 437 -8.05 -10.95 6.40
N GLN A 438 -8.63 -12.05 5.93
CA GLN A 438 -8.39 -13.38 6.50
C GLN A 438 -6.91 -13.79 6.44
N GLN A 439 -6.23 -13.45 5.33
CA GLN A 439 -4.80 -13.75 5.18
C GLN A 439 -3.92 -12.92 6.11
N CYS A 440 -4.40 -11.78 6.62
CA CYS A 440 -3.69 -10.91 7.57
C CYS A 440 -3.83 -11.37 9.04
N SER A 441 -4.04 -12.65 9.31
CA SER A 441 -4.24 -13.16 10.67
C SER A 441 -3.03 -12.94 11.58
N ALA A 442 -1.82 -12.93 11.02
CA ALA A 442 -0.57 -12.67 11.76
C ALA A 442 -0.51 -11.20 12.23
N GLU A 443 -0.92 -10.26 11.41
CA GLU A 443 -0.96 -8.82 11.69
C GLU A 443 -2.05 -8.48 12.73
N LEU A 444 -3.14 -9.25 12.77
CA LEU A 444 -4.20 -9.09 13.76
C LEU A 444 -3.76 -9.57 15.14
N SER A 445 -2.86 -10.55 15.21
CA SER A 445 -2.35 -11.10 16.47
C SER A 445 -1.27 -10.23 17.14
N LEU A 446 -0.73 -9.27 16.40
CA LEU A 446 0.34 -8.39 16.82
C LEU A 446 -0.15 -6.94 16.93
N PRO A 447 0.43 -6.08 17.79
CA PRO A 447 0.04 -4.69 17.90
C PRO A 447 0.53 -3.92 16.67
N VAL A 448 -0.19 -4.06 15.55
CA VAL A 448 0.06 -3.29 14.33
C VAL A 448 -0.60 -1.92 14.51
N ARG A 449 0.22 -0.88 14.58
CA ARG A 449 -0.25 0.50 14.60
C ARG A 449 -0.31 1.00 13.16
N LEU A 450 -1.49 1.07 12.63
CA LEU A 450 -1.73 1.77 11.37
C LEU A 450 -1.88 3.26 11.68
N GLN A 451 -1.10 4.10 11.02
CA GLN A 451 -1.35 5.54 11.07
C GLN A 451 -2.72 5.79 10.45
N GLY A 452 -3.65 6.25 11.26
CA GLY A 452 -5.03 6.41 10.88
C GLY A 452 -5.20 7.32 9.68
N ALA A 453 -6.20 7.02 8.88
CA ALA A 453 -6.68 7.94 7.88
C ALA A 453 -6.98 9.28 8.56
N ILE A 454 -6.53 10.36 7.95
CA ILE A 454 -6.76 11.72 8.42
C ILE A 454 -8.27 11.97 8.38
N LEU A 455 -8.94 11.75 9.51
CA LEU A 455 -10.32 12.20 9.70
C LEU A 455 -10.29 13.73 9.82
N ASN A 456 -10.61 14.42 8.73
CA ASN A 456 -10.83 15.87 8.70
C ASN A 456 -9.64 16.75 9.15
N GLY A 457 -8.39 16.40 8.79
CA GLY A 457 -7.22 17.24 9.09
C GLY A 457 -6.70 17.16 10.52
N GLY A 458 -7.15 16.19 11.31
CA GLY A 458 -6.63 15.87 12.64
C GLY A 458 -5.31 15.09 12.60
N ALA A 459 -4.66 14.95 13.75
CA ALA A 459 -3.48 14.10 13.91
C ALA A 459 -3.81 12.64 13.57
N PRO A 460 -2.87 11.86 13.01
CA PRO A 460 -3.10 10.45 12.70
C PRO A 460 -3.46 9.67 13.98
N VAL A 461 -4.61 8.99 13.96
CA VAL A 461 -5.07 8.16 15.08
C VAL A 461 -4.52 6.76 14.91
N GLU A 462 -3.83 6.25 15.92
CA GLU A 462 -3.38 4.85 15.94
C GLU A 462 -4.58 3.92 16.12
N MET A 463 -4.74 2.95 15.21
CA MET A 463 -5.82 1.96 15.28
C MET A 463 -5.32 0.57 14.87
N THR A 464 -6.04 -0.46 15.27
CA THR A 464 -5.76 -1.83 14.85
C THR A 464 -6.17 -2.05 13.40
N LEU A 465 -5.57 -3.06 12.73
CA LEU A 465 -5.99 -3.43 11.38
C LEU A 465 -7.47 -3.77 11.31
N TYR A 466 -8.00 -4.48 12.31
CA TYR A 466 -9.42 -4.79 12.39
C TYR A 466 -10.30 -3.54 12.38
N GLN A 467 -10.01 -2.58 13.26
CA GLN A 467 -10.75 -1.31 13.33
C GLN A 467 -10.66 -0.53 12.03
N PHE A 468 -9.45 -0.47 11.43
CA PHE A 468 -9.24 0.20 10.17
C PHE A 468 -10.11 -0.38 9.06
N VAL A 469 -10.05 -1.70 8.84
CA VAL A 469 -10.84 -2.38 7.80
C VAL A 469 -12.34 -2.24 8.07
N CYS A 470 -12.79 -2.42 9.32
CA CYS A 470 -14.19 -2.31 9.70
C CYS A 470 -14.75 -0.90 9.44
N ILE A 471 -14.01 0.15 9.82
CA ILE A 471 -14.43 1.54 9.62
C ILE A 471 -14.58 1.88 8.14
N HIS A 472 -13.58 1.54 7.33
CA HIS A 472 -13.61 1.84 5.90
C HIS A 472 -14.67 1.02 5.16
N LEU A 473 -14.84 -0.25 5.52
CA LEU A 473 -15.92 -1.09 4.97
C LEU A 473 -17.30 -0.51 5.32
N CYS A 474 -17.55 -0.10 6.56
CA CYS A 474 -18.79 0.55 6.97
C CYS A 474 -19.00 1.90 6.26
N ALA A 475 -17.93 2.70 6.06
CA ALA A 475 -18.01 3.95 5.32
C ALA A 475 -18.41 3.72 3.85
N TYR A 476 -17.82 2.70 3.23
CA TYR A 476 -18.19 2.33 1.86
C TYR A 476 -19.62 1.78 1.77
N ILE A 477 -20.07 0.95 2.71
CA ILE A 477 -21.46 0.46 2.81
C ILE A 477 -22.44 1.65 2.85
N ALA A 478 -22.12 2.72 3.58
CA ALA A 478 -22.95 3.91 3.65
C ALA A 478 -23.02 4.70 2.34
N SER A 479 -22.07 4.54 1.44
CA SER A 479 -21.93 5.25 0.16
C SER A 479 -22.29 4.40 -1.06
N ILE A 480 -22.58 3.11 -0.87
CA ILE A 480 -22.84 2.18 -1.98
C ILE A 480 -24.08 2.58 -2.79
N LEU A 481 -23.98 2.45 -4.09
CA LEU A 481 -25.12 2.65 -4.99
C LEU A 481 -26.16 1.54 -4.80
N PRO A 482 -27.47 1.86 -4.82
CA PRO A 482 -28.54 0.85 -4.69
C PRO A 482 -28.43 -0.28 -5.71
N SER A 483 -27.96 0.00 -6.93
CA SER A 483 -27.74 -0.99 -8.00
C SER A 483 -26.70 -2.05 -7.61
N ASN A 484 -25.72 -1.70 -6.77
CA ASN A 484 -24.64 -2.57 -6.35
C ASN A 484 -24.88 -3.26 -4.99
N PHE A 485 -26.02 -2.96 -4.34
CA PHE A 485 -26.31 -3.45 -2.98
C PHE A 485 -26.40 -4.98 -2.90
N SER A 486 -26.95 -5.63 -3.92
CA SER A 486 -27.08 -7.10 -3.96
C SER A 486 -25.73 -7.83 -3.88
N TYR A 487 -24.67 -7.27 -4.47
CA TYR A 487 -23.32 -7.84 -4.39
C TYR A 487 -22.72 -7.72 -2.99
N LEU A 488 -22.98 -6.60 -2.30
CA LEU A 488 -22.62 -6.43 -0.90
C LEU A 488 -23.37 -7.45 -0.02
N GLU A 489 -24.70 -7.54 -0.18
CA GLU A 489 -25.52 -8.46 0.59
C GLU A 489 -25.05 -9.90 0.47
N TYR A 490 -24.78 -10.35 -0.77
CA TYR A 490 -24.25 -11.68 -1.03
C TYR A 490 -22.87 -11.89 -0.38
N ALA A 491 -21.95 -10.91 -0.49
CA ALA A 491 -20.63 -11.02 0.09
C ALA A 491 -20.67 -11.02 1.64
N LEU A 492 -21.58 -10.26 2.25
CA LEU A 492 -21.79 -10.27 3.71
C LEU A 492 -22.33 -11.61 4.19
N LEU A 493 -23.31 -12.19 3.47
CA LEU A 493 -23.84 -13.53 3.77
C LEU A 493 -22.76 -14.59 3.72
N ASP A 494 -22.00 -14.61 2.63
CA ASP A 494 -20.90 -15.54 2.41
C ASP A 494 -19.82 -15.41 3.51
N ALA A 495 -19.47 -14.17 3.87
CA ALA A 495 -18.49 -13.89 4.90
C ALA A 495 -18.96 -14.22 6.32
N VAL A 496 -20.26 -14.00 6.65
CA VAL A 496 -20.84 -14.42 7.95
C VAL A 496 -20.84 -15.93 8.10
N LEU A 497 -21.10 -16.65 7.00
CA LEU A 497 -21.11 -18.12 6.97
C LEU A 497 -19.71 -18.73 6.80
N SER A 498 -18.67 -17.91 6.66
CA SER A 498 -17.28 -18.36 6.51
C SER A 498 -16.84 -19.19 7.74
N PRO A 499 -16.05 -20.27 7.52
CA PRO A 499 -15.43 -21.00 8.62
C PRO A 499 -14.36 -20.18 9.37
N SER A 500 -13.89 -19.09 8.75
CA SER A 500 -12.97 -18.16 9.40
C SER A 500 -13.71 -17.25 10.40
N MET A 501 -13.41 -17.41 11.67
CA MET A 501 -14.02 -16.58 12.71
C MET A 501 -13.74 -15.09 12.55
N LEU A 502 -12.54 -14.72 12.08
CA LEU A 502 -12.16 -13.32 11.87
C LEU A 502 -13.00 -12.68 10.77
N THR A 503 -13.16 -13.37 9.64
CA THR A 503 -14.01 -12.94 8.53
C THR A 503 -15.47 -12.81 8.96
N SER A 504 -15.96 -13.81 9.68
CA SER A 504 -17.34 -13.84 10.20
C SER A 504 -17.61 -12.69 11.17
N LEU A 505 -16.67 -12.37 12.08
CA LEU A 505 -16.81 -11.24 13.01
C LEU A 505 -16.81 -9.89 12.29
N LEU A 506 -15.89 -9.69 11.34
CA LEU A 506 -15.85 -8.46 10.53
C LEU A 506 -17.15 -8.27 9.76
N ALA A 507 -17.67 -9.35 9.17
CA ALA A 507 -18.94 -9.33 8.46
C ALA A 507 -20.13 -9.04 9.39
N MET A 508 -20.14 -9.60 10.61
CA MET A 508 -21.16 -9.31 11.62
C MET A 508 -21.14 -7.84 12.04
N ASP A 509 -19.98 -7.26 12.33
CA ASP A 509 -19.90 -5.86 12.73
C ASP A 509 -20.35 -4.93 11.59
N SER A 510 -19.96 -5.28 10.35
CA SER A 510 -20.41 -4.56 9.15
C SER A 510 -21.92 -4.69 8.93
N TRP A 511 -22.48 -5.86 9.21
CA TRP A 511 -23.93 -6.11 9.14
C TRP A 511 -24.70 -5.39 10.26
N CYS A 512 -24.15 -5.36 11.47
CA CYS A 512 -24.69 -4.55 12.56
C CYS A 512 -24.74 -3.06 12.21
N PHE A 513 -23.71 -2.56 11.53
CA PHE A 513 -23.72 -1.21 10.99
C PHE A 513 -24.82 -1.04 9.93
N LEU A 514 -24.93 -1.94 8.96
CA LEU A 514 -25.96 -1.92 7.93
C LEU A 514 -27.37 -1.95 8.52
N ALA A 515 -27.60 -2.79 9.53
CA ALA A 515 -28.88 -2.86 10.23
C ALA A 515 -29.26 -1.57 10.96
N ARG A 516 -28.29 -0.82 11.48
CA ARG A 516 -28.53 0.48 12.13
C ARG A 516 -28.67 1.62 11.13
N TYR A 517 -27.96 1.54 10.02
CA TYR A 517 -27.96 2.57 8.98
C TYR A 517 -29.14 2.43 8.02
N GLY A 518 -29.53 1.19 7.73
CA GLY A 518 -30.62 0.83 6.82
C GLY A 518 -32.02 1.05 7.39
N THR A 519 -33.04 0.66 6.61
CA THR A 519 -34.43 0.73 7.01
C THR A 519 -34.87 -0.48 7.86
N ALA A 520 -35.94 -0.35 8.58
CA ALA A 520 -36.53 -1.47 9.36
C ALA A 520 -36.94 -2.63 8.45
N GLU A 521 -37.41 -2.32 7.22
CA GLU A 521 -37.78 -3.31 6.21
C GLU A 521 -36.61 -4.12 5.75
N LEU A 522 -35.42 -3.47 5.54
CA LEU A 522 -34.17 -4.15 5.20
C LEU A 522 -33.72 -5.09 6.33
N CYS A 523 -33.83 -4.65 7.58
CA CYS A 523 -33.52 -5.49 8.74
C CYS A 523 -34.47 -6.72 8.80
N ALA A 524 -35.77 -6.52 8.59
CA ALA A 524 -36.76 -7.60 8.56
C ALA A 524 -36.48 -8.59 7.42
N HIS A 525 -36.10 -8.09 6.23
CA HIS A 525 -35.68 -8.90 5.10
C HIS A 525 -34.48 -9.77 5.46
N HIS A 526 -33.43 -9.19 6.02
CA HIS A 526 -32.21 -9.92 6.42
C HIS A 526 -32.49 -10.99 7.48
N VAL A 527 -33.35 -10.69 8.47
CA VAL A 527 -33.75 -11.68 9.48
C VAL A 527 -34.52 -12.84 8.82
N SER A 528 -35.41 -12.55 7.89
CA SER A 528 -36.14 -13.56 7.13
C SER A 528 -35.21 -14.42 6.26
N LEU A 529 -34.28 -13.77 5.56
CA LEU A 529 -33.29 -14.44 4.73
C LEU A 529 -32.41 -15.40 5.55
N LEU A 530 -31.90 -14.95 6.68
CA LEU A 530 -31.13 -15.80 7.60
C LEU A 530 -31.94 -16.97 8.12
N ALA A 531 -33.23 -16.74 8.45
CA ALA A 531 -34.11 -17.81 8.90
C ALA A 531 -34.29 -18.89 7.81
N HIS A 532 -34.51 -18.50 6.56
CA HIS A 532 -34.62 -19.45 5.44
C HIS A 532 -33.31 -20.18 5.16
N LEU A 533 -32.17 -19.49 5.28
CA LEU A 533 -30.84 -20.08 5.08
C LEU A 533 -30.57 -21.19 6.11
N ILE A 534 -31.06 -21.01 7.33
CA ILE A 534 -30.98 -22.02 8.40
C ILE A 534 -31.84 -23.23 8.08
N GLU A 535 -33.08 -22.99 7.63
CA GLU A 535 -33.99 -24.07 7.22
C GLU A 535 -33.34 -24.88 6.07
N PHE A 536 -32.69 -24.22 5.10
CA PHE A 536 -32.02 -24.86 3.99
C PHE A 536 -30.80 -25.71 4.43
N ILE A 537 -29.90 -25.13 5.26
CA ILE A 537 -28.72 -25.85 5.77
C ILE A 537 -29.11 -27.10 6.58
N ARG A 538 -30.27 -27.07 7.23
CA ARG A 538 -30.80 -28.20 7.97
C ARG A 538 -31.13 -29.42 7.08
N GLU A 539 -31.52 -29.20 5.84
CA GLU A 539 -31.90 -30.25 4.92
C GLU A 539 -30.67 -30.99 4.32
N PHE A 540 -29.46 -30.40 4.42
CA PHE A 540 -28.22 -30.96 3.93
C PHE A 540 -27.26 -31.21 5.11
N PRO A 541 -27.01 -32.47 5.52
CA PRO A 541 -26.05 -32.77 6.57
C PRO A 541 -24.63 -32.50 6.04
N VAL A 542 -24.04 -31.42 6.50
CA VAL A 542 -22.61 -31.05 6.31
C VAL A 542 -21.81 -31.61 7.51
N GLU A 543 -20.52 -31.89 7.30
CA GLU A 543 -19.64 -32.44 8.34
C GLU A 543 -19.64 -31.61 9.64
N GLU A 544 -19.59 -32.29 10.80
CA GLU A 544 -19.87 -31.73 12.13
C GLU A 544 -19.13 -30.42 12.50
N THR A 545 -17.96 -30.17 11.93
CA THR A 545 -17.15 -28.98 12.23
C THR A 545 -17.58 -27.72 11.49
N GLU A 546 -18.09 -27.83 10.29
CA GLU A 546 -18.54 -26.68 9.49
C GLU A 546 -19.90 -26.14 9.93
N ASN A 547 -20.77 -27.00 10.48
CA ASN A 547 -22.08 -26.61 10.97
C ASN A 547 -22.02 -25.71 12.22
N MET A 548 -21.00 -25.80 13.04
CA MET A 548 -20.93 -25.05 14.29
C MET A 548 -20.71 -23.54 14.10
N THR A 549 -20.02 -23.15 13.05
CA THR A 549 -19.81 -21.71 12.74
C THR A 549 -21.08 -21.00 12.29
N VAL A 550 -21.94 -21.70 11.56
CA VAL A 550 -23.23 -21.15 11.08
C VAL A 550 -24.18 -20.92 12.26
N TRP A 551 -24.21 -21.83 13.24
CA TRP A 551 -25.11 -21.76 14.39
C TRP A 551 -24.79 -20.59 15.36
N GLN A 552 -23.58 -20.06 15.32
CA GLN A 552 -23.17 -18.93 16.17
C GLN A 552 -23.97 -17.65 15.89
N HIS A 553 -24.44 -17.49 14.67
CA HIS A 553 -25.00 -16.23 14.19
C HIS A 553 -26.53 -16.22 14.07
N VAL A 554 -27.14 -17.36 14.42
CA VAL A 554 -28.59 -17.53 14.23
C VAL A 554 -29.36 -17.44 15.52
N SER A 555 -30.45 -16.70 15.49
CA SER A 555 -31.41 -16.70 16.58
C SER A 555 -32.24 -18.00 16.57
N LEU A 556 -31.89 -18.93 17.47
CA LEU A 556 -32.65 -20.17 17.67
C LEU A 556 -34.14 -19.97 17.97
N LYS A 557 -34.54 -18.74 18.35
CA LYS A 557 -35.95 -18.39 18.62
C LYS A 557 -36.84 -18.49 17.41
N SER A 558 -36.32 -18.45 16.20
CA SER A 558 -37.10 -18.55 14.94
C SER A 558 -37.49 -19.97 14.57
N PHE A 559 -36.99 -21.00 15.22
CA PHE A 559 -37.29 -22.40 14.90
C PHE A 559 -38.62 -22.89 15.54
N LYS A 560 -39.27 -23.88 14.89
CA LYS A 560 -40.34 -24.65 15.51
C LYS A 560 -39.82 -25.43 16.73
N THR A 561 -40.69 -25.57 17.76
CA THR A 561 -40.30 -26.06 19.11
C THR A 561 -39.54 -27.38 19.11
N ASP A 562 -40.00 -28.38 18.35
CA ASP A 562 -39.40 -29.72 18.36
C ASP A 562 -38.01 -29.75 17.71
N LEU A 563 -37.83 -28.98 16.64
CA LEU A 563 -36.57 -28.87 15.94
C LEU A 563 -35.58 -28.09 16.77
N ARG A 564 -36.04 -26.98 17.36
CA ARG A 564 -35.25 -26.16 18.27
C ARG A 564 -34.66 -27.01 19.37
N LYS A 565 -35.47 -27.88 20.02
CA LYS A 565 -35.02 -28.79 21.06
C LYS A 565 -33.93 -29.76 20.56
N LYS A 566 -34.12 -30.34 19.37
CA LYS A 566 -33.13 -31.26 18.78
C LYS A 566 -31.80 -30.54 18.46
N VAL A 567 -31.85 -29.42 17.76
CA VAL A 567 -30.67 -28.62 17.41
C VAL A 567 -29.94 -28.16 18.66
N THR A 568 -30.66 -27.66 19.67
CA THR A 568 -30.10 -27.26 20.96
C THR A 568 -29.34 -28.41 21.61
N ASN A 569 -29.90 -29.60 21.66
CA ASN A 569 -29.25 -30.77 22.24
C ASN A 569 -28.01 -31.20 21.49
N ASP A 570 -28.05 -31.18 20.14
CA ASP A 570 -26.90 -31.56 19.30
C ASP A 570 -25.76 -30.55 19.46
N MET A 571 -26.05 -29.24 19.47
CA MET A 571 -25.07 -28.18 19.69
C MET A 571 -24.41 -28.26 21.07
N ILE A 572 -25.21 -28.52 22.12
CA ILE A 572 -24.66 -28.65 23.47
C ILE A 572 -23.76 -29.87 23.58
N SER A 573 -24.24 -31.03 23.11
CA SER A 573 -23.48 -32.26 23.16
C SER A 573 -22.18 -32.17 22.36
N GLY A 574 -22.24 -31.57 21.14
CA GLY A 574 -21.10 -31.31 20.30
C GLY A 574 -20.13 -30.31 20.95
N GLY A 575 -20.65 -29.18 21.45
CA GLY A 575 -19.84 -28.15 22.11
C GLY A 575 -19.12 -28.67 23.35
N ILE A 576 -19.82 -29.42 24.24
CA ILE A 576 -19.20 -30.03 25.40
C ILE A 576 -18.13 -31.04 25.00
N THR A 577 -18.39 -31.86 23.98
CA THR A 577 -17.45 -32.88 23.49
C THR A 577 -16.16 -32.24 22.97
N LEU A 578 -16.27 -31.18 22.17
CA LEU A 578 -15.13 -30.44 21.61
C LEU A 578 -14.34 -29.70 22.71
N CYS A 579 -15.03 -29.10 23.68
CA CYS A 579 -14.38 -28.48 24.84
C CYS A 579 -13.66 -29.51 25.69
N ARG A 580 -14.23 -30.67 25.93
CA ARG A 580 -13.57 -31.79 26.65
C ARG A 580 -12.39 -32.34 25.86
N ARG A 581 -12.48 -32.43 24.54
CA ARG A 581 -11.35 -32.82 23.71
C ARG A 581 -10.21 -31.82 23.87
N TRP A 582 -10.48 -30.51 23.78
CA TRP A 582 -9.50 -29.47 24.00
C TRP A 582 -8.85 -29.56 25.40
N LEU A 583 -9.62 -29.84 26.43
CA LEU A 583 -9.14 -30.06 27.79
C LEU A 583 -8.22 -31.31 27.93
N ASN A 584 -8.50 -32.36 27.16
CA ASN A 584 -7.73 -33.60 27.18
C ASN A 584 -6.47 -33.55 26.33
N ASP A 585 -6.46 -32.80 25.24
CA ASP A 585 -5.34 -32.63 24.29
C ASP A 585 -4.28 -31.66 24.84
N GLN A 586 -4.20 -31.56 26.17
CA GLN A 586 -3.24 -30.71 26.89
C GLN A 586 -1.87 -30.70 26.21
N TYR A 587 -1.42 -29.51 25.78
CA TYR A 587 -0.02 -29.19 25.46
C TYR A 587 0.51 -29.39 24.02
N THR A 588 -0.19 -29.93 23.08
CA THR A 588 0.27 -29.93 21.67
C THR A 588 -0.47 -28.90 20.87
N ASN A 589 0.05 -27.66 20.81
CA ASN A 589 -0.46 -26.54 20.00
C ASN A 589 -1.92 -26.19 20.33
N GLY A 590 -2.12 -25.34 21.35
CA GLY A 590 -3.44 -24.89 21.78
C GLY A 590 -4.23 -24.32 20.61
N ASN A 591 -5.10 -25.13 19.99
CA ASN A 591 -6.01 -24.69 18.96
C ASN A 591 -7.14 -23.89 19.62
N PHE A 592 -6.84 -22.62 19.97
CA PHE A 592 -7.80 -21.69 20.55
C PHE A 592 -8.93 -21.38 19.58
N GLU A 593 -8.74 -21.53 18.29
CA GLU A 593 -9.77 -21.32 17.27
C GLU A 593 -10.90 -22.34 17.43
N GLN A 594 -10.57 -23.62 17.56
CA GLN A 594 -11.56 -24.68 17.78
C GLN A 594 -12.26 -24.53 19.14
N LEU A 595 -11.53 -24.15 20.19
CA LEU A 595 -12.12 -23.83 21.49
C LEU A 595 -13.09 -22.67 21.39
N ASN A 596 -12.69 -21.58 20.75
CA ASN A 596 -13.52 -20.38 20.60
C ASN A 596 -14.78 -20.67 19.76
N THR A 597 -14.68 -21.50 18.72
CA THR A 597 -15.84 -21.98 17.96
C THR A 597 -16.82 -22.75 18.84
N SER A 598 -16.30 -23.68 19.65
CA SER A 598 -17.11 -24.48 20.56
C SER A 598 -17.80 -23.64 21.64
N LEU A 599 -17.06 -22.68 22.24
CA LEU A 599 -17.60 -21.73 23.22
C LEU A 599 -18.65 -20.80 22.62
N SER A 600 -18.44 -20.32 21.36
CA SER A 600 -19.44 -19.51 20.67
C SER A 600 -20.74 -20.28 20.43
N ALA A 601 -20.66 -21.55 20.01
CA ALA A 601 -21.82 -22.40 19.83
C ALA A 601 -22.56 -22.62 21.14
N LEU A 602 -21.85 -22.91 22.23
CA LEU A 602 -22.46 -23.03 23.57
C LEU A 602 -23.11 -21.73 24.01
N GLN A 603 -22.48 -20.59 23.76
CA GLN A 603 -23.02 -19.27 24.10
C GLN A 603 -24.30 -18.96 23.30
N ALA A 604 -24.34 -19.28 22.02
CA ALA A 604 -25.52 -19.07 21.18
C ALA A 604 -26.73 -19.84 21.71
N VAL A 605 -26.51 -21.08 22.13
CA VAL A 605 -27.58 -21.89 22.73
C VAL A 605 -27.99 -21.39 24.11
N CYS A 606 -27.02 -21.11 24.98
CA CYS A 606 -27.30 -20.69 26.35
C CYS A 606 -27.93 -19.30 26.47
N ASN A 607 -27.70 -18.39 25.49
CA ASN A 607 -28.33 -17.07 25.47
C ASN A 607 -29.84 -17.09 25.16
N THR A 608 -30.37 -18.20 24.65
CA THR A 608 -31.81 -18.29 24.29
C THR A 608 -32.73 -18.34 25.50
N ARG A 609 -32.24 -18.24 26.75
CA ARG A 609 -33.01 -18.23 28.03
C ARG A 609 -34.03 -19.38 28.13
N ASP A 610 -33.67 -20.59 27.73
CA ASP A 610 -34.69 -21.58 27.52
C ASP A 610 -34.86 -22.61 28.62
N GLU A 611 -36.10 -22.79 28.88
CA GLU A 611 -36.76 -23.85 29.64
C GLU A 611 -36.40 -25.27 29.17
N TYR A 612 -35.54 -25.42 28.12
CA TYR A 612 -35.29 -26.67 27.41
C TYR A 612 -34.02 -27.37 27.78
N LEU A 613 -33.12 -26.73 28.54
CA LEU A 613 -31.89 -27.38 28.98
C LEU A 613 -32.14 -28.29 30.20
N GLU A 614 -31.88 -29.56 30.02
CA GLU A 614 -31.99 -30.49 31.15
C GLU A 614 -30.95 -30.20 32.26
N PRO A 615 -31.28 -30.38 33.54
CA PRO A 615 -30.35 -30.12 34.66
C PRO A 615 -28.98 -30.78 34.49
N ASN A 616 -28.91 -31.97 33.87
CA ASN A 616 -27.68 -32.69 33.62
C ASN A 616 -26.79 -31.99 32.57
N GLN A 617 -27.43 -31.35 31.57
CA GLN A 617 -26.71 -30.59 30.56
C GLN A 617 -26.18 -29.27 31.12
N GLN A 618 -26.96 -28.57 31.91
CA GLN A 618 -26.57 -27.36 32.62
C GLN A 618 -25.36 -27.62 33.51
N PHE A 619 -25.37 -28.72 34.24
CA PHE A 619 -24.25 -29.14 35.08
C PHE A 619 -23.02 -29.48 34.24
N ALA A 620 -23.17 -30.23 33.16
CA ALA A 620 -22.04 -30.58 32.26
C ALA A 620 -21.41 -29.35 31.58
N VAL A 621 -22.21 -28.34 31.17
CA VAL A 621 -21.69 -27.08 30.65
C VAL A 621 -20.94 -26.33 31.74
N SER A 622 -21.51 -26.18 32.94
CA SER A 622 -20.88 -25.45 34.04
C SER A 622 -19.56 -26.10 34.49
N GLU A 623 -19.48 -27.43 34.51
CA GLU A 623 -18.26 -28.18 34.79
C GLU A 623 -17.16 -27.87 33.75
N VAL A 624 -17.50 -27.96 32.45
CA VAL A 624 -16.53 -27.76 31.36
C VAL A 624 -16.01 -26.34 31.33
N ILE A 625 -16.90 -25.32 31.40
CA ILE A 625 -16.48 -23.91 31.40
C ILE A 625 -15.68 -23.53 32.63
N GLY A 626 -15.98 -24.12 33.80
CA GLY A 626 -15.18 -23.96 35.02
C GLY A 626 -13.77 -24.53 34.87
N HIS A 627 -13.62 -25.74 34.30
CA HIS A 627 -12.31 -26.32 34.00
C HIS A 627 -11.50 -25.53 32.98
N ILE A 628 -12.15 -25.02 31.89
CA ILE A 628 -11.48 -24.14 30.92
C ILE A 628 -10.97 -22.88 31.62
N TRP A 629 -11.81 -22.24 32.43
CA TRP A 629 -11.44 -21.04 33.18
C TRP A 629 -10.21 -21.29 34.08
N ALA A 630 -10.16 -22.39 34.78
CA ALA A 630 -9.07 -22.74 35.69
C ALA A 630 -7.71 -22.97 34.98
N LEU A 631 -7.76 -23.33 33.67
CA LEU A 631 -6.55 -23.59 32.88
C LEU A 631 -6.05 -22.34 32.11
N LEU A 632 -6.86 -21.28 31.98
CA LEU A 632 -6.46 -20.09 31.28
C LEU A 632 -5.39 -19.30 32.06
N ASP A 633 -4.31 -18.93 31.39
CA ASP A 633 -3.31 -18.00 31.95
C ASP A 633 -3.84 -16.55 31.86
N LEU A 634 -4.61 -16.18 32.87
CA LEU A 634 -5.27 -14.88 32.97
C LEU A 634 -4.31 -13.68 32.91
N LYS A 635 -3.01 -13.91 33.23
CA LYS A 635 -1.99 -12.84 33.15
C LYS A 635 -1.61 -12.48 31.71
N LYS A 636 -1.80 -13.42 30.78
CA LYS A 636 -1.49 -13.20 29.37
C LYS A 636 -2.67 -12.65 28.55
N VAL A 637 -3.85 -12.56 29.13
CA VAL A 637 -5.05 -12.13 28.40
C VAL A 637 -4.89 -10.72 27.84
N SER A 638 -4.29 -9.79 28.58
CA SER A 638 -4.07 -8.42 28.11
C SER A 638 -3.18 -8.32 26.86
N SER A 639 -2.29 -9.31 26.65
CA SER A 639 -1.31 -9.30 25.56
C SER A 639 -1.63 -10.25 24.41
N GLN A 640 -2.64 -11.13 24.54
CA GLN A 640 -2.92 -12.16 23.55
C GLN A 640 -4.37 -12.07 23.04
N PRO A 641 -4.60 -11.62 21.79
CA PRO A 641 -5.94 -11.44 21.22
C PRO A 641 -6.80 -12.71 21.22
N TYR A 642 -6.19 -13.89 21.02
CA TYR A 642 -6.93 -15.16 21.07
C TYR A 642 -7.49 -15.46 22.47
N LEU A 643 -6.72 -15.15 23.52
CA LEU A 643 -7.19 -15.29 24.90
C LEU A 643 -8.26 -14.25 25.24
N GLN A 644 -8.15 -13.03 24.73
CA GLN A 644 -9.19 -12.01 24.86
C GLN A 644 -10.51 -12.50 24.25
N LYS A 645 -10.44 -13.14 23.07
CA LYS A 645 -11.63 -13.75 22.44
C LYS A 645 -12.16 -14.91 23.28
N THR A 646 -11.30 -15.81 23.76
CA THR A 646 -11.72 -16.91 24.65
C THR A 646 -12.44 -16.36 25.90
N VAL A 647 -11.87 -15.35 26.55
CA VAL A 647 -12.48 -14.72 27.73
C VAL A 647 -13.80 -14.05 27.39
N SER A 648 -13.91 -13.38 26.23
CA SER A 648 -15.16 -12.73 25.81
C SER A 648 -16.31 -13.72 25.55
N LEU A 649 -16.01 -14.97 25.22
CA LEU A 649 -16.99 -16.03 25.05
C LEU A 649 -17.30 -16.75 26.38
N LEU A 650 -16.27 -16.93 27.18
CA LEU A 650 -16.36 -17.71 28.42
C LEU A 650 -17.04 -16.92 29.55
N VAL A 651 -16.77 -15.63 29.70
CA VAL A 651 -17.31 -14.77 30.76
C VAL A 651 -18.86 -14.71 30.74
N PRO A 652 -19.52 -14.52 29.58
CA PRO A 652 -20.98 -14.62 29.52
C PRO A 652 -21.54 -15.98 29.94
N LEU A 653 -20.89 -17.07 29.49
CA LEU A 653 -21.27 -18.43 29.90
C LEU A 653 -21.15 -18.61 31.41
N LEU A 654 -20.05 -18.17 32.02
CA LEU A 654 -19.89 -18.17 33.46
C LEU A 654 -20.98 -17.33 34.16
N GLY A 655 -21.41 -16.24 33.55
CA GLY A 655 -22.56 -15.43 34.03
C GLY A 655 -23.85 -16.22 34.08
N ILE A 656 -24.22 -16.90 32.99
CA ILE A 656 -25.44 -17.70 32.87
C ILE A 656 -25.44 -18.83 33.93
N TYR A 657 -24.35 -19.48 34.13
CA TYR A 657 -24.21 -20.63 35.02
C TYR A 657 -23.67 -20.32 36.43
N THR A 658 -23.62 -19.05 36.84
CA THR A 658 -23.04 -18.59 38.10
C THR A 658 -23.61 -19.36 39.31
N GLN A 659 -24.88 -19.77 39.29
CA GLN A 659 -25.48 -20.54 40.36
C GLN A 659 -24.92 -21.99 40.52
N TYR A 660 -24.31 -22.52 39.49
CA TYR A 660 -23.71 -23.88 39.48
C TYR A 660 -22.18 -23.83 39.61
N LEU A 661 -21.58 -22.66 39.58
CA LEU A 661 -20.12 -22.48 39.67
C LEU A 661 -19.67 -22.41 41.13
N GLU A 662 -18.44 -22.81 41.37
CA GLU A 662 -17.78 -22.59 42.65
C GLU A 662 -17.60 -21.09 42.90
N THR A 663 -17.87 -20.71 44.13
CA THR A 663 -17.89 -19.32 44.63
C THR A 663 -16.60 -18.55 44.30
N HIS A 664 -15.45 -19.23 44.38
CA HIS A 664 -14.17 -18.62 44.10
C HIS A 664 -14.02 -18.19 42.64
N ILE A 665 -14.64 -18.89 41.69
CA ILE A 665 -14.63 -18.54 40.26
C ILE A 665 -15.33 -17.19 40.03
N THR A 666 -16.50 -17.00 40.63
CA THR A 666 -17.22 -15.72 40.53
C THR A 666 -16.39 -14.55 41.06
N ILE A 667 -15.69 -14.70 42.18
CA ILE A 667 -14.79 -13.65 42.70
C ILE A 667 -13.62 -13.40 41.75
N GLN A 668 -13.07 -14.43 41.17
CA GLN A 668 -11.97 -14.31 40.19
C GLN A 668 -12.42 -13.54 38.91
N VAL A 669 -13.61 -13.88 38.40
CA VAL A 669 -14.15 -13.21 37.19
C VAL A 669 -14.41 -11.72 37.45
N VAL A 670 -15.05 -11.37 38.59
CA VAL A 670 -15.29 -9.97 38.96
C VAL A 670 -13.96 -9.22 39.18
N SER A 671 -13.00 -9.84 39.81
CA SER A 671 -11.68 -9.25 40.06
C SER A 671 -10.88 -9.07 38.77
N LEU A 672 -10.95 -10.04 37.85
CA LEU A 672 -10.33 -9.95 36.55
C LEU A 672 -10.97 -8.83 35.70
N ALA A 673 -12.33 -8.75 35.68
CA ALA A 673 -13.04 -7.70 34.99
C ALA A 673 -12.61 -6.30 35.47
N ALA A 674 -12.47 -6.13 36.81
CA ALA A 674 -11.99 -4.87 37.39
C ALA A 674 -10.55 -4.53 36.96
N SER A 675 -9.69 -5.53 36.81
CA SER A 675 -8.30 -5.34 36.34
C SER A 675 -8.25 -5.04 34.84
N PHE A 676 -9.12 -5.66 34.06
CA PHE A 676 -9.16 -5.44 32.61
C PHE A 676 -9.64 -4.05 32.24
N LEU A 677 -10.66 -3.54 32.89
CA LEU A 677 -11.17 -2.20 32.61
C LEU A 677 -10.11 -1.10 32.84
N GLN A 678 -9.11 -1.35 33.68
CA GLN A 678 -7.97 -0.45 33.88
C GLN A 678 -6.97 -0.46 32.70
N LEU A 679 -7.02 -1.50 31.83
CA LEU A 679 -6.09 -1.72 30.72
C LEU A 679 -6.70 -1.37 29.36
N ASP A 680 -7.88 -0.76 29.33
CA ASP A 680 -8.65 -0.42 28.13
C ASP A 680 -8.76 -1.59 27.13
N PRO A 681 -9.43 -2.71 27.53
CA PRO A 681 -9.52 -3.90 26.68
C PRO A 681 -10.39 -3.65 25.45
N PRO A 682 -10.31 -4.51 24.42
CA PRO A 682 -11.17 -4.42 23.24
C PRO A 682 -12.68 -4.45 23.58
N ASP A 683 -13.52 -3.80 22.78
CA ASP A 683 -14.95 -3.65 22.99
C ASP A 683 -15.69 -4.97 23.28
N HIS A 684 -15.32 -6.05 22.60
CA HIS A 684 -15.95 -7.35 22.79
C HIS A 684 -15.73 -7.94 24.21
N VAL A 685 -14.67 -7.57 24.87
CA VAL A 685 -14.41 -7.93 26.28
C VAL A 685 -15.30 -7.10 27.20
N HIS A 686 -15.46 -5.80 26.91
CA HIS A 686 -16.39 -4.94 27.66
C HIS A 686 -17.82 -5.46 27.59
N PHE A 687 -18.30 -5.90 26.42
CA PHE A 687 -19.62 -6.48 26.24
C PHE A 687 -19.79 -7.79 27.02
N ALA A 688 -18.78 -8.63 27.02
CA ALA A 688 -18.78 -9.86 27.82
C ALA A 688 -18.90 -9.58 29.32
N VAL A 689 -18.18 -8.59 29.81
CA VAL A 689 -18.25 -8.15 31.22
C VAL A 689 -19.63 -7.57 31.52
N LEU A 690 -20.16 -6.69 30.68
CA LEU A 690 -21.51 -6.12 30.85
C LEU A 690 -22.59 -7.21 30.95
N PHE A 691 -22.53 -8.19 30.06
CA PHE A 691 -23.47 -9.32 30.12
C PHE A 691 -23.35 -10.13 31.42
N PHE A 692 -22.13 -10.38 31.86
CA PHE A 692 -21.87 -11.07 33.13
C PHE A 692 -22.41 -10.29 34.33
N LEU A 693 -22.27 -8.97 34.35
CA LEU A 693 -22.80 -8.11 35.41
C LEU A 693 -24.34 -8.17 35.49
N VAL A 694 -25.00 -8.18 34.35
CA VAL A 694 -26.47 -8.37 34.30
C VAL A 694 -26.89 -9.73 34.88
N CYS A 695 -26.16 -10.80 34.54
CA CYS A 695 -26.46 -12.14 35.06
C CYS A 695 -26.27 -12.20 36.59
N LEU A 696 -25.22 -11.56 37.10
CA LEU A 696 -24.99 -11.50 38.57
C LEU A 696 -26.10 -10.81 39.34
N GLY A 697 -26.79 -9.85 38.73
CA GLY A 697 -27.97 -9.19 39.35
C GLY A 697 -29.08 -10.16 39.77
N LYS A 698 -29.25 -11.25 39.03
CA LYS A 698 -30.32 -12.26 39.23
C LYS A 698 -29.95 -13.33 40.25
N VAL A 699 -28.70 -13.48 40.56
CA VAL A 699 -28.15 -14.56 41.38
C VAL A 699 -28.07 -14.11 42.84
N PHE A 700 -28.42 -15.01 43.75
CA PHE A 700 -28.23 -14.77 45.19
C PHE A 700 -26.73 -14.89 45.53
N ILE A 701 -26.16 -13.81 46.04
CA ILE A 701 -24.76 -13.78 46.54
C ILE A 701 -24.82 -13.97 48.06
N SER A 702 -24.13 -14.98 48.55
CA SER A 702 -24.09 -15.30 49.99
C SER A 702 -23.55 -14.13 50.81
N GLN A 703 -24.00 -13.95 52.02
CA GLN A 703 -23.69 -12.81 52.87
C GLN A 703 -22.21 -12.63 53.12
N ASP A 704 -21.42 -13.74 53.18
CA ASP A 704 -19.97 -13.74 53.34
C ASP A 704 -19.22 -13.16 52.11
N MET A 705 -19.85 -13.19 50.93
CA MET A 705 -19.26 -12.72 49.68
C MET A 705 -19.71 -11.29 49.30
N GLN A 706 -20.87 -10.85 49.81
CA GLN A 706 -21.43 -9.52 49.47
C GLN A 706 -20.41 -8.43 49.72
N GLY A 707 -19.68 -8.48 50.82
CA GLY A 707 -18.65 -7.49 51.16
C GLY A 707 -17.49 -7.42 50.14
N GLN A 708 -17.23 -8.48 49.40
CA GLN A 708 -16.14 -8.54 48.41
C GLN A 708 -16.62 -8.28 46.97
N VAL A 709 -17.82 -8.69 46.62
CA VAL A 709 -18.36 -8.65 45.25
C VAL A 709 -19.10 -7.36 44.99
N LEU A 710 -20.04 -6.95 45.87
CA LEU A 710 -20.92 -5.81 45.62
C LEU A 710 -20.18 -4.48 45.41
N PRO A 711 -19.15 -4.12 46.18
CA PRO A 711 -18.39 -2.88 45.93
C PRO A 711 -17.67 -2.88 44.58
N LYS A 712 -17.12 -4.08 44.14
CA LYS A 712 -16.49 -4.19 42.83
C LYS A 712 -17.52 -4.10 41.70
N LEU A 713 -18.72 -4.64 41.90
CA LEU A 713 -19.83 -4.57 40.98
C LEU A 713 -20.24 -3.11 40.73
N SER A 714 -20.41 -2.34 41.81
CA SER A 714 -20.73 -0.92 41.73
C SER A 714 -19.62 -0.11 41.03
N ALA A 715 -18.36 -0.40 41.33
CA ALA A 715 -17.21 0.24 40.72
C ALA A 715 -17.11 -0.08 39.21
N LEU A 716 -17.40 -1.32 38.80
CA LEU A 716 -17.43 -1.75 37.41
C LEU A 716 -18.51 -1.01 36.61
N PHE A 717 -19.74 -0.95 37.13
CA PHE A 717 -20.80 -0.17 36.47
C PHE A 717 -20.47 1.32 36.41
N ALA A 718 -19.92 1.89 37.47
CA ALA A 718 -19.52 3.29 37.49
C ALA A 718 -18.46 3.59 36.41
N ALA A 719 -17.46 2.72 36.25
CA ALA A 719 -16.44 2.87 35.23
C ALA A 719 -17.02 2.71 33.80
N LEU A 720 -17.86 1.72 33.57
CA LEU A 720 -18.48 1.47 32.25
C LEU A 720 -19.47 2.56 31.86
N LEU A 721 -20.28 3.07 32.80
CA LEU A 721 -21.19 4.22 32.59
C LEU A 721 -20.44 5.54 32.35
N SER A 722 -19.21 5.63 32.81
CA SER A 722 -18.33 6.79 32.57
C SER A 722 -17.41 6.61 31.37
N SER A 723 -17.54 5.50 30.64
CA SER A 723 -16.69 5.18 29.47
C SER A 723 -16.78 6.27 28.40
N HIS A 724 -15.64 6.59 27.84
CA HIS A 724 -15.54 7.52 26.73
C HIS A 724 -15.92 6.90 25.39
N SER A 725 -15.94 5.56 25.26
CA SER A 725 -16.45 4.88 24.08
C SER A 725 -17.97 4.98 24.03
N TRP A 726 -18.49 5.65 23.00
CA TRP A 726 -19.94 5.75 22.78
C TRP A 726 -20.62 4.38 22.78
N LEU A 727 -20.02 3.41 22.13
CA LEU A 727 -20.56 2.07 22.00
C LEU A 727 -20.62 1.35 23.36
N ILE A 728 -19.53 1.41 24.12
CA ILE A 728 -19.47 0.84 25.47
C ILE A 728 -20.46 1.56 26.39
N HIS A 729 -20.51 2.90 26.32
CA HIS A 729 -21.42 3.70 27.14
C HIS A 729 -22.88 3.35 26.86
N GLN A 730 -23.29 3.19 25.59
CA GLN A 730 -24.64 2.81 25.21
C GLN A 730 -25.02 1.42 25.76
N HIS A 731 -24.15 0.43 25.58
CA HIS A 731 -24.37 -0.91 26.11
C HIS A 731 -24.32 -0.95 27.65
N ALA A 732 -23.52 -0.09 28.27
CA ALA A 732 -23.50 0.04 29.73
C ALA A 732 -24.84 0.58 30.26
N LEU A 733 -25.45 1.56 29.58
CA LEU A 733 -26.78 2.07 29.93
C LEU A 733 -27.87 0.97 29.80
N GLU A 734 -27.83 0.20 28.71
CA GLU A 734 -28.77 -0.93 28.50
C GLU A 734 -28.56 -2.00 29.60
N ALA A 735 -27.33 -2.44 29.83
CA ALA A 735 -27.01 -3.46 30.83
C ALA A 735 -27.33 -3.00 32.27
N PHE A 736 -27.04 -1.73 32.59
CA PHE A 736 -27.34 -1.16 33.92
C PHE A 736 -28.86 -1.04 34.17
N THR A 737 -29.63 -0.64 33.16
CA THR A 737 -31.09 -0.61 33.24
C THR A 737 -31.62 -2.01 33.48
N GLN A 738 -31.20 -3.00 32.71
CA GLN A 738 -31.64 -4.36 32.89
C GLN A 738 -31.23 -4.92 34.27
N PHE A 739 -30.00 -4.62 34.71
CA PHE A 739 -29.53 -4.99 36.05
C PHE A 739 -30.40 -4.34 37.13
N ALA A 740 -30.73 -3.04 37.04
CA ALA A 740 -31.51 -2.31 38.02
C ALA A 740 -32.96 -2.82 38.12
N GLU A 741 -33.55 -3.28 37.01
CA GLU A 741 -34.91 -3.84 36.96
C GLU A 741 -34.97 -5.24 37.60
N GLU A 742 -33.94 -6.06 37.45
CA GLU A 742 -33.98 -7.48 37.81
C GLU A 742 -33.11 -7.82 39.04
N THR A 743 -32.35 -6.84 39.61
CA THR A 743 -31.39 -7.11 40.65
C THR A 743 -31.97 -7.46 41.99
N ARG A 744 -31.32 -8.39 42.70
CA ARG A 744 -31.56 -8.67 44.11
C ARG A 744 -30.63 -7.87 45.03
N HIS A 745 -29.79 -7.01 44.48
CA HIS A 745 -28.77 -6.23 45.15
C HIS A 745 -29.02 -4.74 44.95
N GLU A 746 -30.10 -4.22 45.49
CA GLU A 746 -30.56 -2.85 45.28
C GLU A 746 -29.51 -1.79 45.63
N ASP A 747 -28.66 -2.05 46.64
CA ASP A 747 -27.61 -1.13 47.04
C ASP A 747 -26.54 -0.83 45.97
N VAL A 748 -26.36 -1.74 44.99
CA VAL A 748 -25.43 -1.54 43.86
C VAL A 748 -25.87 -0.39 42.96
N VAL A 749 -27.17 -0.20 42.75
CA VAL A 749 -27.73 0.81 41.83
C VAL A 749 -27.30 2.23 42.25
N PRO A 750 -27.59 2.72 43.46
CA PRO A 750 -27.18 4.09 43.85
C PRO A 750 -25.66 4.24 43.96
N GLN A 751 -24.97 3.20 44.35
CA GLN A 751 -23.49 3.23 44.46
C GLN A 751 -22.79 3.29 43.08
N SER A 752 -23.43 2.84 42.01
CA SER A 752 -22.90 2.90 40.64
C SER A 752 -23.05 4.30 40.02
N LEU A 753 -23.97 5.13 40.51
CA LEU A 753 -24.26 6.48 39.99
C LEU A 753 -23.35 7.51 40.68
N CYS A 754 -22.07 7.50 40.36
CA CYS A 754 -21.03 8.26 41.05
C CYS A 754 -21.05 9.78 40.80
N SER A 755 -21.75 10.25 39.77
CA SER A 755 -21.84 11.69 39.45
C SER A 755 -23.23 12.09 38.96
N GLU A 756 -23.63 13.36 39.18
CA GLU A 756 -24.87 13.91 38.66
C GLU A 756 -24.93 13.86 37.12
N GLU A 757 -23.78 13.89 36.43
CA GLU A 757 -23.72 13.77 34.99
C GLU A 757 -24.11 12.35 34.54
N VAL A 758 -23.54 11.32 35.16
CA VAL A 758 -23.86 9.90 34.87
C VAL A 758 -25.33 9.63 35.18
N LYS A 759 -25.82 10.13 36.31
CA LYS A 759 -27.23 10.04 36.71
C LYS A 759 -28.14 10.69 35.66
N GLY A 760 -27.80 11.88 35.19
CA GLY A 760 -28.52 12.59 34.14
C GLY A 760 -28.56 11.78 32.81
N LYS A 761 -27.47 11.14 32.43
CA LYS A 761 -27.38 10.27 31.25
C LYS A 761 -28.27 9.05 31.36
N VAL A 762 -28.31 8.38 32.54
CA VAL A 762 -29.17 7.22 32.80
C VAL A 762 -30.64 7.65 32.76
N VAL A 763 -31.04 8.74 33.43
CA VAL A 763 -32.42 9.25 33.41
C VAL A 763 -32.85 9.62 31.98
N ASN A 764 -31.98 10.26 31.21
CA ASN A 764 -32.27 10.60 29.82
C ASN A 764 -32.46 9.34 28.96
N PHE A 765 -31.67 8.31 29.20
CA PHE A 765 -31.78 7.02 28.50
C PHE A 765 -33.12 6.35 28.81
N LEU A 766 -33.52 6.27 30.08
CA LEU A 766 -34.80 5.70 30.52
C LEU A 766 -35.98 6.46 29.93
N ASN A 767 -35.91 7.78 29.84
CA ASN A 767 -36.97 8.59 29.24
C ASN A 767 -37.12 8.34 27.73
N LYS A 768 -36.04 8.02 27.02
CA LYS A 768 -36.06 7.68 25.58
C LYS A 768 -36.67 6.31 25.31
N MET A 769 -36.44 5.33 26.18
CA MET A 769 -36.98 3.97 26.03
C MET A 769 -38.54 3.91 26.16
N ASN A 770 -39.14 4.91 26.77
CA ASN A 770 -40.59 4.97 27.00
C ASN A 770 -41.37 5.71 25.89
N SER A 771 -40.76 6.14 24.80
CA SER A 771 -41.43 6.88 23.73
C SER A 771 -42.02 5.95 22.64
N SER A 772 -43.31 6.13 22.36
CA SER A 772 -44.05 5.50 21.25
C SER A 772 -43.51 5.85 19.87
N ALA A 773 -43.83 5.02 18.87
CA ALA A 773 -43.36 5.03 17.46
C ALA A 773 -42.80 6.35 16.91
N GLU A 774 -41.56 6.29 16.54
CA GLU A 774 -40.75 7.41 16.07
C GLU A 774 -41.21 7.88 14.67
N THR A 775 -41.53 9.17 14.50
CA THR A 775 -41.82 9.76 13.19
C THR A 775 -40.53 9.97 12.40
N GLU A 776 -40.61 10.02 11.05
CA GLU A 776 -39.44 10.19 10.17
C GLU A 776 -38.67 11.50 10.45
N GLU A 777 -39.37 12.60 10.76
CA GLU A 777 -38.75 13.86 11.17
C GLU A 777 -37.99 13.75 12.49
N PHE A 778 -38.53 13.00 13.44
CA PHE A 778 -37.87 12.77 14.73
C PHE A 778 -36.63 11.89 14.57
N ARG A 779 -36.70 10.88 13.70
CA ARG A 779 -35.57 10.02 13.33
C ARG A 779 -34.42 10.82 12.71
N LEU A 780 -34.72 11.70 11.74
CA LEU A 780 -33.69 12.57 11.11
C LEU A 780 -33.09 13.55 12.12
N SER A 781 -33.92 14.11 13.01
CA SER A 781 -33.42 14.99 14.10
C SER A 781 -32.52 14.24 15.06
N ARG A 782 -32.84 13.00 15.42
CA ARG A 782 -32.03 12.13 16.28
C ARG A 782 -30.70 11.78 15.61
N ILE A 783 -30.71 11.37 14.36
CA ILE A 783 -29.48 11.07 13.59
C ILE A 783 -28.55 12.29 13.56
N LYS A 784 -29.10 13.49 13.39
CA LYS A 784 -28.32 14.73 13.40
C LYS A 784 -27.75 15.03 14.79
N GLN A 785 -28.51 14.77 15.86
CA GLN A 785 -28.03 14.90 17.25
C GLN A 785 -26.94 13.86 17.55
N GLU A 786 -27.12 12.60 17.17
CA GLU A 786 -26.12 11.54 17.37
C GLU A 786 -24.83 11.84 16.61
N LYS A 787 -24.92 12.32 15.37
CA LYS A 787 -23.76 12.78 14.61
C LYS A 787 -23.00 13.91 15.32
N ASN A 788 -23.72 14.87 15.92
CA ASN A 788 -23.12 15.95 16.68
C ASN A 788 -22.49 15.47 18.01
N VAL A 789 -23.11 14.48 18.65
CA VAL A 789 -22.59 13.86 19.87
C VAL A 789 -21.31 13.07 19.55
N ILE A 790 -21.32 12.29 18.48
CA ILE A 790 -20.16 11.54 18.00
C ILE A 790 -18.99 12.51 17.66
N GLN A 791 -19.28 13.60 16.94
CA GLN A 791 -18.26 14.62 16.64
C GLN A 791 -17.68 15.26 17.89
N LYS A 792 -18.53 15.64 18.85
CA LYS A 792 -18.07 16.20 20.16
C LYS A 792 -17.25 15.19 20.95
N TYR A 793 -17.61 13.93 20.86
CA TYR A 793 -16.95 12.83 21.55
C TYR A 793 -15.52 12.60 21.00
N PHE A 794 -15.34 12.58 19.69
CA PHE A 794 -14.02 12.50 19.08
C PHE A 794 -13.14 13.72 19.45
N LEU A 795 -13.72 14.92 19.46
CA LEU A 795 -13.04 16.12 19.89
C LEU A 795 -12.64 16.12 21.38
N GLN A 796 -13.44 15.49 22.24
CA GLN A 796 -13.11 15.35 23.67
C GLN A 796 -12.05 14.27 23.91
N LYS A 797 -12.03 13.19 23.15
CA LYS A 797 -10.99 12.17 23.24
C LYS A 797 -9.62 12.75 22.89
N GLU A 798 -9.52 13.56 21.85
CA GLU A 798 -8.28 14.27 21.49
C GLU A 798 -7.77 15.19 22.61
N LEU A 799 -8.68 15.81 23.36
CA LEU A 799 -8.33 16.70 24.49
C LEU A 799 -7.87 15.91 25.73
N ILE A 800 -8.32 14.68 25.90
CA ILE A 800 -7.97 13.82 27.06
C ILE A 800 -6.65 13.09 26.79
N ASP A 801 -6.49 12.49 25.60
CA ASP A 801 -5.25 11.82 25.19
C ASP A 801 -4.05 12.80 25.15
N GLY A 802 -4.28 14.04 24.73
CA GLY A 802 -3.28 15.12 24.81
C GLY A 802 -2.93 15.57 26.24
N ARG A 803 -3.73 15.21 27.28
CA ARG A 803 -3.41 15.50 28.69
C ARG A 803 -2.66 14.36 29.39
N GLU A 804 -2.85 13.10 29.00
CA GLU A 804 -2.13 11.96 29.60
C GLU A 804 -0.67 11.89 29.14
N GLU A 805 -0.33 12.28 27.92
CA GLU A 805 1.07 12.37 27.47
C GLU A 805 1.89 13.41 28.22
N VAL A 806 1.25 14.44 28.80
CA VAL A 806 1.93 15.48 29.58
C VAL A 806 2.29 15.01 31.00
N LEU A 807 1.65 13.95 31.52
CA LEU A 807 1.85 13.50 32.91
C LEU A 807 2.90 12.39 33.09
N THR A 808 3.43 11.78 32.02
CA THR A 808 4.43 10.69 32.11
C THR A 808 5.86 11.10 31.78
N ALA A 809 6.14 12.37 31.42
CA ALA A 809 7.50 12.84 31.17
C ALA A 809 8.20 13.24 32.48
N LYS A 810 9.16 12.41 32.95
CA LYS A 810 10.09 12.76 34.01
C LYS A 810 10.94 13.97 33.61
N PRO A 811 11.18 14.95 34.50
CA PRO A 811 11.92 16.17 34.16
C PRO A 811 13.42 15.85 34.04
N SER A 812 13.98 15.96 32.84
CA SER A 812 15.41 16.14 32.62
C SER A 812 15.69 17.63 32.37
N ALA A 813 16.47 18.20 33.28
CA ALA A 813 16.82 19.60 33.26
C ALA A 813 17.73 19.94 32.10
N LYS A 814 17.23 20.75 31.14
CA LYS A 814 18.02 21.78 30.43
C LYS A 814 17.07 22.84 29.85
N ARG A 815 17.37 24.11 30.14
CA ARG A 815 16.64 25.29 29.72
C ARG A 815 16.44 25.32 28.20
N ALA A 816 15.18 25.33 27.74
CA ALA A 816 14.79 25.85 26.44
C ALA A 816 13.53 26.72 26.61
N ARG A 817 13.47 27.80 25.82
CA ARG A 817 12.49 28.88 25.84
C ARG A 817 11.06 28.34 25.87
N HIS A 818 10.23 28.93 26.71
CA HIS A 818 8.78 28.74 26.73
C HIS A 818 8.19 29.20 25.40
N GLU A 819 7.83 28.20 24.55
CA GLU A 819 6.80 28.41 23.56
C GLU A 819 5.47 27.98 24.17
N TYR A 820 4.48 28.90 24.15
CA TYR A 820 3.14 28.66 24.67
C TYR A 820 2.44 27.51 23.89
N PRO A 821 1.85 26.53 24.58
CA PRO A 821 1.19 25.39 23.92
C PRO A 821 -0.02 25.77 23.06
N HIS A 822 -0.54 26.96 23.18
CA HIS A 822 -1.67 27.47 22.40
C HIS A 822 -1.30 28.08 21.03
N SER A 823 -0.03 28.39 20.77
CA SER A 823 0.39 29.02 19.51
C SER A 823 0.11 28.15 18.29
N LYS A 824 0.44 26.88 18.37
CA LYS A 824 0.19 25.90 17.30
C LYS A 824 -1.30 25.70 17.00
N GLN A 825 -2.14 25.81 18.02
CA GLN A 825 -3.58 25.62 17.89
C GLN A 825 -4.24 26.83 17.23
N TYR A 826 -3.76 28.05 17.54
CA TYR A 826 -4.18 29.27 16.84
C TYR A 826 -3.74 29.26 15.37
N GLU A 827 -2.52 28.80 15.08
CA GLU A 827 -1.96 28.69 13.74
C GLU A 827 -2.79 27.73 12.87
N LEU A 828 -3.10 26.53 13.39
CA LEU A 828 -3.93 25.52 12.73
C LEU A 828 -5.36 26.00 12.44
N GLN A 829 -6.00 26.69 13.40
CA GLN A 829 -7.35 27.23 13.22
C GLN A 829 -7.37 28.39 12.22
N THR A 830 -6.31 29.18 12.20
CA THR A 830 -6.17 30.30 11.25
C THR A 830 -5.95 29.79 9.83
N GLU A 831 -5.11 28.78 9.65
CA GLU A 831 -4.89 28.11 8.35
C GLU A 831 -6.17 27.45 7.82
N ALA A 832 -6.95 26.78 8.68
CA ALA A 832 -8.22 26.18 8.30
C ALA A 832 -9.26 27.23 7.86
N ALA A 833 -9.34 28.37 8.58
CA ALA A 833 -10.22 29.47 8.22
C ALA A 833 -9.79 30.12 6.90
N GLU A 834 -8.51 30.31 6.67
CA GLU A 834 -7.95 30.84 5.43
C GLU A 834 -8.23 29.93 4.23
N ALA A 835 -8.08 28.61 4.39
CA ALA A 835 -8.40 27.62 3.36
C ALA A 835 -9.90 27.64 3.01
N ALA A 836 -10.78 27.73 4.00
CA ALA A 836 -12.23 27.81 3.80
C ALA A 836 -12.62 29.10 3.05
N LEU A 837 -12.03 30.25 3.38
CA LEU A 837 -12.27 31.51 2.68
C LEU A 837 -11.74 31.49 1.25
N LYS A 838 -10.58 30.89 0.98
CA LYS A 838 -10.04 30.69 -0.37
C LYS A 838 -10.93 29.79 -1.22
N ALA A 839 -11.49 28.72 -0.63
CA ALA A 839 -12.45 27.84 -1.31
C ALA A 839 -13.75 28.57 -1.69
N LEU A 840 -14.30 29.38 -0.76
CA LEU A 840 -15.45 30.26 -1.03
C LEU A 840 -15.17 31.26 -2.15
N LEU A 841 -14.01 31.87 -2.16
CA LEU A 841 -13.59 32.82 -3.20
C LEU A 841 -13.50 32.13 -4.58
N SER A 842 -12.99 30.91 -4.61
CA SER A 842 -12.92 30.07 -5.82
C SER A 842 -14.31 29.68 -6.34
N LEU A 843 -15.26 29.42 -5.45
CA LEU A 843 -16.66 29.13 -5.82
C LEU A 843 -17.35 30.36 -6.44
N LEU A 844 -17.14 31.54 -5.84
CA LEU A 844 -17.67 32.81 -6.36
C LEU A 844 -17.14 33.20 -7.74
N GLN A 845 -15.94 32.72 -8.10
CA GLN A 845 -15.39 32.90 -9.45
C GLN A 845 -16.03 31.96 -10.49
N LYS A 846 -16.67 30.88 -10.06
CA LYS A 846 -17.21 29.84 -10.96
C LYS A 846 -18.72 29.87 -11.10
N SER A 847 -19.44 30.45 -10.14
CA SER A 847 -20.91 30.48 -10.11
C SER A 847 -21.42 31.78 -9.49
N PRO A 848 -22.62 32.27 -9.90
CA PRO A 848 -23.22 33.45 -9.29
C PRO A 848 -23.51 33.21 -7.81
N ALA A 849 -23.29 34.23 -6.99
CA ALA A 849 -23.49 34.19 -5.56
C ALA A 849 -24.98 33.99 -5.23
N PRO A 850 -25.36 33.03 -4.35
CA PRO A 850 -26.73 32.91 -3.86
C PRO A 850 -27.08 34.09 -2.94
N ASP A 851 -28.38 34.50 -2.93
CA ASP A 851 -28.87 35.68 -2.22
C ASP A 851 -28.56 35.70 -0.72
N TRP A 852 -28.52 34.51 -0.09
CA TRP A 852 -28.23 34.39 1.35
C TRP A 852 -26.75 34.57 1.69
N LEU A 853 -25.85 34.49 0.72
CA LEU A 853 -24.39 34.50 0.96
C LEU A 853 -23.89 35.87 1.46
N SER A 854 -24.50 36.95 0.98
CA SER A 854 -24.14 38.32 1.41
C SER A 854 -24.32 38.53 2.92
N GLN A 855 -25.43 38.02 3.47
CA GLN A 855 -25.71 38.11 4.90
C GLN A 855 -24.69 37.29 5.72
N ARG A 856 -24.38 36.09 5.25
CA ARG A 856 -23.39 35.21 5.93
C ARG A 856 -21.97 35.78 5.88
N LEU A 857 -21.60 36.44 4.81
CA LEU A 857 -20.29 37.12 4.73
C LEU A 857 -20.21 38.30 5.70
N HIS A 858 -21.29 39.04 5.90
CA HIS A 858 -21.36 40.13 6.90
C HIS A 858 -21.26 39.57 8.33
N ASP A 859 -21.91 38.43 8.62
CA ASP A 859 -21.79 37.74 9.92
C ASP A 859 -20.35 37.27 10.16
N LEU A 860 -19.65 36.73 9.15
CA LEU A 860 -18.24 36.33 9.20
C LEU A 860 -17.32 37.54 9.40
N GLU A 861 -17.58 38.66 8.74
CA GLU A 861 -16.83 39.90 8.92
C GLU A 861 -16.93 40.41 10.38
N THR A 862 -18.15 40.36 10.96
CA THR A 862 -18.38 40.74 12.34
C THR A 862 -17.62 39.84 13.31
N LEU A 863 -17.57 38.53 13.06
CA LEU A 863 -16.78 37.56 13.85
C LEU A 863 -15.28 37.83 13.75
N LEU A 864 -14.78 38.13 12.54
CA LEU A 864 -13.36 38.46 12.34
C LEU A 864 -12.97 39.75 13.03
N ILE A 865 -13.82 40.77 13.07
CA ILE A 865 -13.61 42.03 13.79
C ILE A 865 -13.56 41.74 15.30
N SER A 866 -14.47 40.92 15.82
CA SER A 866 -14.49 40.52 17.23
C SER A 866 -13.23 39.77 17.65
N LEU A 867 -12.78 38.78 16.81
CA LEU A 867 -11.54 38.03 17.03
C LEU A 867 -10.31 38.95 17.03
N LYS A 868 -10.25 39.89 16.08
CA LYS A 868 -9.17 40.89 16.02
C LYS A 868 -9.16 41.82 17.25
N GLY A 869 -10.35 42.15 17.75
CA GLY A 869 -10.48 42.93 18.99
C GLY A 869 -9.94 42.17 20.21
N GLN A 870 -10.28 40.88 20.33
CA GLN A 870 -9.80 40.03 21.42
C GLN A 870 -8.30 39.73 21.32
N ALA A 871 -7.78 39.50 20.10
CA ALA A 871 -6.34 39.29 19.91
C ALA A 871 -5.47 40.52 20.21
N ASN A 872 -6.02 41.74 20.12
CA ASN A 872 -5.31 42.97 20.45
C ASN A 872 -5.42 43.36 21.96
N CYS A 873 -6.31 42.67 22.71
CA CYS A 873 -6.49 42.87 24.16
C CYS A 873 -5.73 41.83 25.01
N SER A 874 -5.17 40.79 24.39
CA SER A 874 -4.30 39.77 25.01
C SER A 874 -2.83 40.05 24.71
#